data_03d38aff1a1b5c59bb86bfe2d13db381
#
_entry.id   03d38aff1a1b5c59bb86bfe2d13db381
#
_cell.length_a   1.000
_cell.length_b   1.000
_cell.length_c   1.000
_cell.angle_alpha   90.00
_cell.angle_beta   90.00
_cell.angle_gamma   90.00
#
_symmetry.space_group_name_H-M   'P 1'
#
loop_
_entity.id
_entity.type
_entity.pdbx_description
1 polymer ?
#
loop_
_entity_poly.entity_id
_entity_poly.type
_entity_poly.pdbx_seq_one_letter_code
_entity_poly.pdbx_strand_id
1 'polypeptide(L)'
;LFPETIDSIRNEFDGLLPQENIRIWYAPELGANNETFIKVSELLREYFLISLNPDWLLLPTLFEPDSDKFIVRPSVANSEFPIEVFVHQITEIKDTQAYKNKATNLQQAKLCFTAIDLPVDKQVQLLGVKVDNIRKLALAPYDLKDKYNSQSIKKIFKDLSAQLLNQEEKTSSLSLTNKPKLAYVSPLPPLQTGVADYSAELLPELEKYYQIDVIVEQDHVSDVWINENCTIHDSQWLAENANEYDHVLYHMGNSHFHLYIIDLLEIIPGITVLHDFYISGLFYQRENTGIPNALNAELYNGRGYKAVKERYAYEDDARIVRENACNTTIIQQSQGIIFHSKYSSQLLQECYVPEMNVESCVIPHLRVKYNSDRESARKQLGIKPDEFIVCSFGLLGETKRNQCLLEAWLASSLSSNKQCKLIFVGKNSEGSYGEKIVRTISRHKVKKQVLITGWTKTEEFRLYLAASDIAVQLRMASRGETSGTVLDAMNYGIPTIVNANGSMAELAKDAVWLLEDEFENSDLVSALETLWQQPEKRQELSRKAKEIITTKHAPEICGKQYRKAIENYPKTRKLGNQTLISNLVPLISNESDKYLLQVARCLSQNQANKKVVKTLFIDITATSRNDLKTGIERVARAILLQLINNPPKGYRIEPVYLAEDEGSWYYRYARNYTLSLLNCPNDWLSDDVIDAQTGDILFAGDLAGGMVVEAEKSGVYCELRNKGVSINFTVFDLLPEQCPEMFPPGANLSYAEWLKVVCKVSDKVVCISKAVADELDVWVDSNSFERVKPLNINWMHLGADLGETAPSKGMPSEAKVVLKKFNQKATLLMVGTIEPRKGHLQTIAAFEMLWQQGFDINLVIVGKEGWQDLPDEQRRTIPKIINKINKHSELNKRLFWLDGISDEYLEKVYSSSTCLIAASEGE
;
A
#
# COMPACT_ATOMS: atom_id res chain seq x y z
N LEU A 1 12.49 -3.98 24.97
CA LEU A 1 13.90 -3.82 24.60
C LEU A 1 14.21 -2.34 24.65
N PHE A 2 15.34 -1.97 25.25
CA PHE A 2 15.79 -0.57 25.23
C PHE A 2 16.18 -0.17 23.80
N PRO A 3 15.90 1.06 23.36
CA PRO A 3 16.19 1.53 22.01
C PRO A 3 17.60 1.22 21.53
N GLU A 4 18.58 1.31 22.41
CA GLU A 4 20.01 1.07 22.14
C GLU A 4 20.35 -0.39 21.79
N THR A 5 19.49 -1.36 22.14
CA THR A 5 19.71 -2.78 21.88
C THR A 5 19.12 -3.26 20.56
N ILE A 6 18.23 -2.49 19.96
CA ILE A 6 17.50 -2.96 18.77
C ILE A 6 18.34 -2.94 17.51
N ASP A 7 19.20 -1.94 17.34
CA ASP A 7 20.14 -1.87 16.23
C ASP A 7 21.11 -3.05 16.29
N SER A 8 21.56 -3.41 17.50
CA SER A 8 22.41 -4.58 17.74
C SER A 8 21.68 -5.87 17.38
N ILE A 9 20.42 -6.04 17.80
CA ILE A 9 19.61 -7.22 17.48
C ILE A 9 19.36 -7.32 15.98
N ARG A 10 18.97 -6.22 15.33
CA ARG A 10 18.74 -6.19 13.89
C ARG A 10 19.99 -6.53 13.10
N ASN A 11 21.16 -6.07 13.54
CA ASN A 11 22.43 -6.42 12.92
C ASN A 11 22.81 -7.87 13.09
N GLU A 12 22.54 -8.43 14.27
CA GLU A 12 22.86 -9.82 14.58
C GLU A 12 22.00 -10.80 13.78
N PHE A 13 20.75 -10.42 13.50
CA PHE A 13 19.80 -11.21 12.70
C PHE A 13 19.73 -10.78 11.23
N ASP A 14 20.60 -9.88 10.78
CA ASP A 14 20.63 -9.45 9.37
C ASP A 14 20.91 -10.63 8.43
N GLY A 15 20.07 -10.79 7.40
CA GLY A 15 20.10 -11.95 6.50
C GLY A 15 19.61 -13.27 7.08
N LEU A 16 19.22 -13.31 8.38
CA LEU A 16 18.64 -14.48 9.05
C LEU A 16 17.12 -14.36 9.19
N LEU A 17 16.67 -13.17 9.58
CA LEU A 17 15.25 -12.83 9.69
C LEU A 17 14.96 -11.57 8.86
N PRO A 18 13.83 -11.50 8.17
CA PRO A 18 13.37 -10.26 7.58
C PRO A 18 13.28 -9.17 8.66
N GLN A 19 13.78 -7.99 8.36
CA GLN A 19 13.84 -6.88 9.33
C GLN A 19 12.46 -6.46 9.83
N GLU A 20 11.44 -6.59 8.99
CA GLU A 20 10.02 -6.35 9.30
C GLU A 20 9.46 -7.32 10.37
N ASN A 21 10.09 -8.47 10.57
CA ASN A 21 9.71 -9.44 11.60
C ASN A 21 10.33 -9.13 12.98
N ILE A 22 11.27 -8.17 13.04
CA ILE A 22 11.85 -7.68 14.30
C ILE A 22 11.07 -6.44 14.72
N ARG A 23 10.12 -6.60 15.64
CA ARG A 23 9.24 -5.52 16.09
C ARG A 23 9.50 -5.14 17.52
N ILE A 24 9.34 -3.84 17.81
CA ILE A 24 9.42 -3.27 19.15
C ILE A 24 8.00 -3.15 19.71
N TRP A 25 7.88 -3.41 20.98
CA TRP A 25 6.74 -3.05 21.76
C TRP A 25 7.06 -1.80 22.61
N TYR A 26 6.18 -0.82 22.63
CA TYR A 26 6.33 0.43 23.35
C TYR A 26 5.47 0.41 24.61
N ALA A 27 6.06 0.80 25.74
CA ALA A 27 5.40 1.04 27.02
C ALA A 27 5.55 2.52 27.42
N PRO A 28 4.58 3.10 28.14
CA PRO A 28 4.74 4.44 28.71
C PRO A 28 5.93 4.47 29.67
N GLU A 29 6.51 5.65 29.89
CA GLU A 29 7.54 5.82 30.93
C GLU A 29 6.93 5.66 32.33
N LEU A 30 7.76 5.35 33.32
CA LEU A 30 7.33 5.21 34.71
C LEU A 30 6.56 6.45 35.19
N GLY A 31 5.26 6.29 35.41
CA GLY A 31 4.41 7.29 36.04
C GLY A 31 4.63 7.37 37.56
N ALA A 32 3.91 8.28 38.22
CA ALA A 32 3.97 8.44 39.68
C ALA A 32 3.50 7.19 40.46
N ASN A 33 2.74 6.29 39.79
CA ASN A 33 2.20 5.07 40.39
C ASN A 33 2.68 3.82 39.66
N ASN A 34 3.61 3.09 40.28
CA ASN A 34 4.16 1.85 39.70
C ASN A 34 3.10 0.79 39.41
N GLU A 35 2.01 0.69 40.17
CA GLU A 35 0.97 -0.31 39.93
C GLU A 35 0.16 -0.01 38.68
N THR A 36 -0.22 1.26 38.44
CA THR A 36 -0.91 1.69 37.21
C THR A 36 -0.02 1.45 35.99
N PHE A 37 1.25 1.84 36.04
CA PHE A 37 2.23 1.62 34.98
C PHE A 37 2.32 0.14 34.60
N ILE A 38 2.46 -0.76 35.57
CA ILE A 38 2.54 -2.21 35.31
C ILE A 38 1.28 -2.70 34.61
N LYS A 39 0.09 -2.36 35.13
CA LYS A 39 -1.19 -2.81 34.56
C LYS A 39 -1.41 -2.28 33.13
N VAL A 40 -1.11 -1.00 32.88
CA VAL A 40 -1.21 -0.39 31.55
C VAL A 40 -0.23 -1.05 30.58
N SER A 41 1.02 -1.20 30.99
CA SER A 41 2.07 -1.83 30.16
C SER A 41 1.74 -3.27 29.81
N GLU A 42 1.18 -4.04 30.74
CA GLU A 42 0.76 -5.42 30.50
C GLU A 42 -0.42 -5.48 29.52
N LEU A 43 -1.39 -4.58 29.64
CA LEU A 43 -2.56 -4.51 28.75
C LEU A 43 -2.16 -4.11 27.33
N LEU A 44 -1.27 -3.13 27.18
CA LEU A 44 -0.73 -2.71 25.87
C LEU A 44 0.05 -3.85 25.21
N ARG A 45 0.84 -4.61 25.99
CA ARG A 45 1.57 -5.76 25.48
C ARG A 45 0.64 -6.89 25.05
N GLU A 46 -0.39 -7.18 25.82
CA GLU A 46 -1.41 -8.17 25.47
C GLU A 46 -2.08 -7.83 24.15
N TYR A 47 -2.52 -6.57 24.01
CA TYR A 47 -3.11 -6.09 22.77
C TYR A 47 -2.15 -6.20 21.58
N PHE A 48 -0.90 -5.79 21.75
CA PHE A 48 0.13 -5.91 20.73
C PHE A 48 0.33 -7.37 20.27
N LEU A 49 0.45 -8.30 21.21
CA LEU A 49 0.60 -9.73 20.90
C LEU A 49 -0.63 -10.28 20.16
N ILE A 50 -1.83 -9.93 20.59
CA ILE A 50 -3.07 -10.32 19.90
C ILE A 50 -3.12 -9.75 18.48
N SER A 51 -2.71 -8.49 18.28
CA SER A 51 -2.70 -7.84 16.97
C SER A 51 -1.75 -8.49 15.96
N LEU A 52 -0.71 -9.17 16.42
CA LEU A 52 0.23 -9.90 15.56
C LEU A 52 -0.33 -11.24 15.07
N ASN A 53 -1.41 -11.74 15.67
CA ASN A 53 -2.04 -13.03 15.38
C ASN A 53 -1.01 -14.18 15.24
N PRO A 54 -0.17 -14.45 16.26
CA PRO A 54 0.84 -15.48 16.14
C PRO A 54 0.21 -16.88 16.20
N ASP A 55 0.66 -17.80 15.35
CA ASP A 55 0.31 -19.23 15.46
C ASP A 55 0.79 -19.81 16.79
N TRP A 56 1.92 -19.32 17.27
CA TRP A 56 2.58 -19.78 18.49
C TRP A 56 3.23 -18.62 19.23
N LEU A 57 3.17 -18.64 20.57
CA LEU A 57 3.90 -17.74 21.44
C LEU A 57 5.02 -18.50 22.15
N LEU A 58 6.28 -18.25 21.78
CA LEU A 58 7.45 -18.82 22.43
C LEU A 58 8.00 -17.85 23.49
N LEU A 59 8.04 -18.27 24.74
CA LEU A 59 8.63 -17.53 25.85
C LEU A 59 10.06 -18.06 26.13
N PRO A 60 11.12 -17.34 25.72
CA PRO A 60 12.48 -17.89 25.72
C PRO A 60 13.13 -17.97 27.09
N THR A 61 12.69 -17.20 28.08
CA THR A 61 13.37 -17.12 29.39
C THR A 61 12.36 -16.86 30.50
N LEU A 62 12.01 -17.91 31.23
CA LEU A 62 11.01 -17.79 32.30
C LEU A 62 11.60 -17.57 33.72
N PHE A 63 12.85 -17.97 33.95
CA PHE A 63 13.44 -18.03 35.29
C PHE A 63 14.75 -17.26 35.49
N GLU A 64 15.10 -16.36 34.56
CA GLU A 64 16.22 -15.45 34.73
C GLU A 64 15.87 -14.25 35.64
N PRO A 65 16.85 -13.63 36.31
CA PRO A 65 16.62 -12.58 37.33
C PRO A 65 15.72 -11.42 36.87
N ASP A 66 15.79 -11.05 35.61
CA ASP A 66 14.97 -9.96 35.00
C ASP A 66 13.72 -10.45 34.28
N SER A 67 13.39 -11.74 34.34
CA SER A 67 12.26 -12.33 33.58
C SER A 67 10.88 -11.87 34.07
N ASP A 68 10.79 -11.21 35.23
CA ASP A 68 9.54 -10.66 35.76
C ASP A 68 8.95 -9.57 34.82
N LYS A 69 9.80 -8.95 33.99
CA LYS A 69 9.40 -8.01 32.95
C LYS A 69 8.72 -8.68 31.75
N PHE A 70 8.83 -10.01 31.61
CA PHE A 70 8.34 -10.81 30.47
C PHE A 70 7.18 -11.74 30.83
N ILE A 71 6.60 -11.62 32.02
CA ILE A 71 5.46 -12.43 32.44
C ILE A 71 4.25 -12.08 31.57
N VAL A 72 3.68 -13.09 30.90
CA VAL A 72 2.41 -12.96 30.17
C VAL A 72 1.28 -13.17 31.17
N ARG A 73 0.27 -12.30 31.16
CA ARG A 73 -0.87 -12.42 32.09
C ARG A 73 -1.69 -13.66 31.80
N PRO A 74 -2.45 -14.16 32.81
CA PRO A 74 -3.40 -15.25 32.62
C PRO A 74 -4.44 -15.01 31.54
N SER A 75 -4.79 -13.75 31.22
CA SER A 75 -5.72 -13.38 30.14
C SER A 75 -5.13 -13.72 28.76
N VAL A 76 -3.83 -13.49 28.54
CA VAL A 76 -3.14 -13.92 27.32
C VAL A 76 -2.90 -15.41 27.33
N ALA A 77 -2.56 -15.98 28.48
CA ALA A 77 -2.40 -17.42 28.65
C ALA A 77 -3.69 -18.20 28.39
N ASN A 78 -4.85 -17.57 28.64
CA ASN A 78 -6.17 -18.12 28.26
C ASN A 78 -6.57 -17.76 26.81
N SER A 79 -5.71 -17.06 26.05
CA SER A 79 -5.94 -16.84 24.63
C SER A 79 -5.88 -18.16 23.86
N GLU A 80 -6.46 -18.17 22.68
CA GLU A 80 -6.50 -19.37 21.83
C GLU A 80 -5.14 -19.73 21.22
N PHE A 81 -4.10 -18.92 21.46
CA PHE A 81 -2.75 -19.22 21.00
C PHE A 81 -2.16 -20.37 21.83
N PRO A 82 -1.54 -21.34 21.20
CA PRO A 82 -0.69 -22.28 21.90
C PRO A 82 0.54 -21.53 22.46
N ILE A 83 0.70 -21.56 23.78
CA ILE A 83 1.86 -21.00 24.45
C ILE A 83 2.90 -22.10 24.60
N GLU A 84 4.10 -21.81 24.13
CA GLU A 84 5.28 -22.65 24.25
C GLU A 84 6.29 -21.95 25.15
N VAL A 85 6.88 -22.71 26.08
CA VAL A 85 7.83 -22.13 27.03
C VAL A 85 9.19 -22.82 26.86
N PHE A 86 10.23 -22.00 26.69
CA PHE A 86 11.61 -22.47 26.70
C PHE A 86 12.22 -22.27 28.10
N VAL A 87 12.64 -23.34 28.75
CA VAL A 87 13.29 -23.28 30.05
C VAL A 87 14.76 -23.67 29.91
N HIS A 88 15.63 -22.65 29.97
CA HIS A 88 17.07 -22.84 29.81
C HIS A 88 17.75 -23.23 31.14
N GLN A 89 17.39 -22.55 32.22
CA GLN A 89 18.00 -22.72 33.52
C GLN A 89 17.01 -22.45 34.66
N ILE A 90 17.01 -23.24 35.70
CA ILE A 90 16.22 -22.96 36.91
C ILE A 90 17.21 -22.49 37.98
N THR A 91 17.26 -21.19 38.25
CA THR A 91 17.89 -20.65 39.45
C THR A 91 16.98 -20.84 40.67
N GLU A 92 17.53 -20.90 41.88
CA GLU A 92 16.80 -21.23 43.13
C GLU A 92 15.43 -20.61 43.25
N ILE A 93 14.41 -21.44 43.44
CA ILE A 93 13.01 -21.10 43.52
C ILE A 93 12.76 -20.48 44.91
N LYS A 94 12.49 -19.16 44.91
CA LYS A 94 11.93 -18.45 46.09
C LYS A 94 10.42 -18.36 45.97
N ASP A 95 9.71 -18.63 47.07
CA ASP A 95 8.24 -18.55 47.11
C ASP A 95 7.73 -17.10 47.06
N THR A 96 7.74 -16.50 45.88
CA THR A 96 7.29 -15.13 45.61
C THR A 96 6.05 -15.14 44.72
N GLN A 97 5.26 -14.04 44.75
CA GLN A 97 4.09 -13.87 43.88
C GLN A 97 4.48 -13.96 42.38
N ALA A 98 5.68 -13.51 42.02
CA ALA A 98 6.24 -13.66 40.67
C ALA A 98 6.38 -15.12 40.26
N TYR A 99 6.80 -16.01 41.19
CA TYR A 99 6.86 -17.44 40.91
C TYR A 99 5.49 -18.05 40.64
N LYS A 100 4.44 -17.64 41.39
CA LYS A 100 3.09 -18.16 41.17
C LYS A 100 2.56 -17.79 39.79
N ASN A 101 2.86 -16.58 39.29
CA ASN A 101 2.50 -16.17 37.96
C ASN A 101 3.27 -16.95 36.86
N LYS A 102 4.58 -17.23 37.11
CA LYS A 102 5.39 -18.05 36.21
C LYS A 102 4.88 -19.48 36.15
N ALA A 103 4.50 -20.06 37.31
CA ALA A 103 3.95 -21.41 37.40
C ALA A 103 2.61 -21.51 36.61
N THR A 104 1.80 -20.48 36.61
CA THR A 104 0.55 -20.42 35.82
C THR A 104 0.83 -20.51 34.33
N ASN A 105 1.80 -19.76 33.81
CA ASN A 105 2.18 -19.83 32.40
C ASN A 105 2.71 -21.24 32.02
N LEU A 106 3.51 -21.86 32.88
CA LEU A 106 3.98 -23.21 32.65
C LEU A 106 2.84 -24.25 32.63
N GLN A 107 1.87 -24.13 33.56
CA GLN A 107 0.72 -25.03 33.60
C GLN A 107 -0.20 -24.91 32.36
N GLN A 108 -0.24 -23.75 31.74
CA GLN A 108 -1.03 -23.45 30.54
C GLN A 108 -0.28 -23.71 29.24
N ALA A 109 1.04 -23.88 29.29
CA ALA A 109 1.85 -24.19 28.12
C ALA A 109 1.45 -25.53 27.49
N LYS A 110 1.21 -25.56 26.20
CA LYS A 110 0.93 -26.80 25.45
C LYS A 110 2.20 -27.64 25.30
N LEU A 111 3.35 -27.01 25.15
CA LEU A 111 4.65 -27.65 25.12
C LEU A 111 5.66 -26.86 25.97
N CYS A 112 6.51 -27.57 26.65
CA CYS A 112 7.62 -27.02 27.42
C CYS A 112 8.93 -27.58 26.85
N PHE A 113 9.71 -26.78 26.19
CA PHE A 113 11.03 -27.15 25.69
C PHE A 113 12.06 -26.92 26.80
N THR A 114 12.84 -27.92 27.12
CA THR A 114 13.86 -27.83 28.18
C THR A 114 15.22 -28.32 27.72
N ALA A 115 16.22 -27.53 28.05
CA ALA A 115 17.64 -27.93 27.92
C ALA A 115 18.22 -28.47 29.23
N ILE A 116 17.41 -28.65 30.29
CA ILE A 116 17.84 -29.07 31.62
C ILE A 116 18.21 -30.53 31.57
N ASP A 117 19.40 -30.88 32.07
CA ASP A 117 19.88 -32.25 32.12
C ASP A 117 19.43 -32.96 33.41
N LEU A 118 18.11 -33.14 33.52
CA LEU A 118 17.46 -33.89 34.59
C LEU A 118 16.52 -34.95 34.00
N PRO A 119 16.25 -36.06 34.72
CA PRO A 119 15.17 -36.98 34.32
C PRO A 119 13.80 -36.29 34.19
N VAL A 120 12.97 -36.75 33.24
CA VAL A 120 11.68 -36.12 32.89
C VAL A 120 10.74 -36.02 34.10
N ASP A 121 10.68 -37.07 34.92
CA ASP A 121 9.90 -37.11 36.18
C ASP A 121 10.31 -36.03 37.18
N LYS A 122 11.59 -35.74 37.32
CA LYS A 122 12.09 -34.61 38.11
C LYS A 122 11.78 -33.27 37.50
N GLN A 123 11.84 -33.14 36.17
CA GLN A 123 11.43 -31.92 35.47
C GLN A 123 9.93 -31.64 35.65
N VAL A 124 9.08 -32.67 35.56
CA VAL A 124 7.65 -32.60 35.82
C VAL A 124 7.38 -32.08 37.24
N GLN A 125 8.08 -32.62 38.22
CA GLN A 125 7.92 -32.23 39.62
C GLN A 125 8.37 -30.79 39.87
N LEU A 126 9.46 -30.32 39.24
CA LEU A 126 9.99 -28.95 39.35
C LEU A 126 9.18 -27.95 38.59
N LEU A 127 8.71 -28.26 37.40
CA LEU A 127 8.02 -27.32 36.49
C LEU A 127 6.50 -27.34 36.64
N GLY A 128 5.95 -28.37 37.31
CA GLY A 128 4.51 -28.50 37.51
C GLY A 128 3.70 -28.73 36.24
N VAL A 129 4.33 -29.20 35.16
CA VAL A 129 3.71 -29.46 33.86
C VAL A 129 3.43 -30.96 33.65
N LYS A 130 2.52 -31.31 32.74
CA LYS A 130 2.24 -32.73 32.41
C LYS A 130 3.41 -33.34 31.65
N VAL A 131 3.69 -34.64 31.91
CA VAL A 131 4.76 -35.40 31.25
C VAL A 131 4.72 -35.29 29.73
N ASP A 132 3.51 -35.37 29.15
CA ASP A 132 3.32 -35.33 27.70
C ASP A 132 3.65 -33.96 27.04
N ASN A 133 3.74 -32.92 27.86
CA ASN A 133 4.01 -31.56 27.41
C ASN A 133 5.51 -31.20 27.46
N ILE A 134 6.38 -32.09 28.00
CA ILE A 134 7.83 -31.84 28.07
C ILE A 134 8.53 -32.35 26.82
N ARG A 135 9.34 -31.51 26.18
CA ARG A 135 10.23 -31.90 25.08
C ARG A 135 11.66 -31.52 25.41
N LYS A 136 12.54 -32.50 25.47
CA LYS A 136 13.97 -32.27 25.67
C LYS A 136 14.61 -31.89 24.35
N LEU A 137 15.16 -30.67 24.27
CA LEU A 137 15.99 -30.25 23.17
C LEU A 137 17.40 -30.83 23.40
N ALA A 138 17.90 -31.60 22.44
CA ALA A 138 19.29 -32.08 22.44
C ALA A 138 20.23 -30.91 22.09
N LEU A 139 20.31 -29.93 22.98
CA LEU A 139 21.32 -28.90 22.93
C LEU A 139 22.54 -29.46 23.66
N ALA A 140 23.72 -29.54 22.98
CA ALA A 140 24.96 -29.77 23.67
C ALA A 140 25.13 -28.71 24.78
N PRO A 141 25.72 -28.99 25.91
CA PRO A 141 25.98 -28.00 26.94
C PRO A 141 26.87 -26.92 26.35
N TYR A 142 26.24 -25.80 26.03
CA TYR A 142 26.92 -24.62 25.51
C TYR A 142 27.46 -23.82 26.67
N ASP A 143 28.76 -23.67 26.69
CA ASP A 143 29.39 -22.64 27.50
C ASP A 143 28.91 -21.26 26.97
N LEU A 144 28.12 -20.55 27.78
CA LEU A 144 27.46 -19.26 27.42
C LEU A 144 28.45 -18.15 27.11
N LYS A 145 29.75 -18.44 27.09
CA LYS A 145 30.84 -17.48 26.74
C LYS A 145 31.20 -17.47 25.27
N ASP A 146 30.81 -18.48 24.51
CA ASP A 146 31.07 -18.47 23.05
C ASP A 146 29.86 -17.98 22.29
N LYS A 147 30.07 -16.91 21.50
CA LYS A 147 29.07 -16.26 20.64
C LYS A 147 28.31 -17.31 19.84
N TYR A 148 26.98 -17.30 19.98
CA TYR A 148 26.06 -18.05 19.11
C TYR A 148 26.44 -17.85 17.65
N ASN A 149 26.81 -18.87 16.94
CA ASN A 149 27.02 -18.77 15.53
C ASN A 149 25.67 -19.01 14.80
N SER A 150 25.51 -18.39 13.64
CA SER A 150 24.27 -18.42 12.83
C SER A 150 23.80 -19.83 12.46
N GLN A 151 24.73 -20.83 12.41
CA GLN A 151 24.38 -22.23 12.11
C GLN A 151 23.70 -22.94 13.27
N SER A 152 24.08 -22.63 14.50
CA SER A 152 23.46 -23.22 15.70
C SER A 152 22.03 -22.70 15.88
N ILE A 153 21.81 -21.40 15.68
CA ILE A 153 20.47 -20.77 15.73
C ILE A 153 19.57 -21.35 14.63
N LYS A 154 20.04 -21.44 13.39
CA LYS A 154 19.30 -22.05 12.28
C LYS A 154 18.91 -23.50 12.57
N LYS A 155 19.77 -24.28 13.20
CA LYS A 155 19.49 -25.68 13.58
C LYS A 155 18.38 -25.74 14.63
N ILE A 156 18.44 -24.89 15.66
CA ILE A 156 17.42 -24.83 16.72
C ILE A 156 16.05 -24.50 16.12
N PHE A 157 15.95 -23.45 15.29
CA PHE A 157 14.70 -23.09 14.64
C PHE A 157 14.19 -24.18 13.68
N LYS A 158 15.07 -24.85 12.95
CA LYS A 158 14.69 -25.95 12.06
C LYS A 158 14.16 -27.18 12.85
N ASP A 159 14.77 -27.51 13.96
CA ASP A 159 14.35 -28.63 14.81
C ASP A 159 13.03 -28.30 15.53
N LEU A 160 12.85 -27.05 15.98
CA LEU A 160 11.58 -26.52 16.54
C LEU A 160 10.45 -26.56 15.51
N SER A 161 10.67 -26.02 14.30
CA SER A 161 9.66 -26.00 13.27
C SER A 161 9.26 -27.41 12.81
N ALA A 162 10.19 -28.34 12.70
CA ALA A 162 9.91 -29.73 12.35
C ALA A 162 9.08 -30.48 13.44
N GLN A 163 9.27 -30.14 14.71
CA GLN A 163 8.49 -30.72 15.80
C GLN A 163 7.09 -30.14 15.92
N LEU A 164 6.93 -28.85 15.57
CA LEU A 164 5.65 -28.14 15.57
C LEU A 164 4.75 -28.60 14.42
N LEU A 165 5.27 -28.69 13.20
CA LEU A 165 4.54 -29.13 12.00
C LEU A 165 4.00 -30.56 12.09
N ASN A 166 4.63 -31.44 12.85
CA ASN A 166 4.17 -32.83 13.05
C ASN A 166 2.96 -32.98 14.01
N GLN A 167 2.46 -31.90 14.62
CA GLN A 167 1.33 -31.95 15.56
C GLN A 167 0.01 -31.46 15.00
N GLU A 168 -0.03 -30.78 13.85
CA GLU A 168 -1.25 -30.23 13.27
C GLU A 168 -2.30 -31.29 12.87
N GLU A 169 -1.93 -32.55 12.73
CA GLU A 169 -2.87 -33.62 12.33
C GLU A 169 -3.74 -34.20 13.46
N LYS A 170 -3.55 -33.79 14.73
CA LYS A 170 -4.21 -34.48 15.87
C LYS A 170 -5.23 -33.69 16.69
N THR A 171 -5.49 -32.43 16.37
CA THR A 171 -6.45 -31.61 17.14
C THR A 171 -7.72 -31.22 16.38
N SER A 172 -8.54 -32.19 16.01
CA SER A 172 -9.89 -31.92 15.55
C SER A 172 -10.89 -32.84 16.23
N SER A 173 -11.29 -32.54 17.45
CA SER A 173 -12.59 -32.92 18.01
C SER A 173 -12.80 -32.31 19.41
N LEU A 174 -13.25 -31.07 19.46
CA LEU A 174 -13.94 -30.51 20.62
C LEU A 174 -15.36 -30.18 20.17
N SER A 175 -16.33 -30.83 20.76
CA SER A 175 -17.76 -30.60 20.56
C SER A 175 -18.11 -29.22 21.10
N LEU A 176 -18.35 -28.27 20.21
CA LEU A 176 -18.86 -26.94 20.54
C LEU A 176 -20.36 -27.04 20.82
N THR A 177 -20.78 -26.77 22.05
CA THR A 177 -22.18 -26.70 22.46
C THR A 177 -22.88 -25.42 22.02
N ASN A 178 -22.15 -24.37 21.60
CA ASN A 178 -22.69 -23.14 21.03
C ASN A 178 -21.90 -22.74 19.76
N LYS A 179 -22.61 -22.42 18.67
CA LYS A 179 -22.02 -21.88 17.44
C LYS A 179 -21.42 -20.50 17.75
N PRO A 180 -20.23 -20.14 17.19
CA PRO A 180 -19.68 -18.79 17.25
C PRO A 180 -20.64 -17.76 16.62
N LYS A 181 -20.65 -16.52 17.14
CA LYS A 181 -21.44 -15.42 16.57
C LYS A 181 -20.71 -14.76 15.40
N LEU A 182 -21.39 -14.63 14.27
CA LEU A 182 -20.89 -13.99 13.05
C LEU A 182 -21.80 -12.81 12.68
N ALA A 183 -21.21 -11.61 12.58
CA ALA A 183 -21.87 -10.49 11.91
C ALA A 183 -21.57 -10.57 10.39
N TYR A 184 -22.63 -10.71 9.60
CA TYR A 184 -22.57 -10.80 8.14
C TYR A 184 -23.01 -9.50 7.52
N VAL A 185 -22.08 -8.71 6.99
CA VAL A 185 -22.31 -7.34 6.49
C VAL A 185 -22.37 -7.34 4.97
N SER A 186 -23.54 -7.14 4.40
CA SER A 186 -23.76 -7.21 2.94
C SER A 186 -25.10 -6.60 2.54
N PRO A 187 -25.20 -6.00 1.33
CA PRO A 187 -26.51 -5.79 0.71
C PRO A 187 -27.20 -7.15 0.49
N LEU A 188 -28.52 -7.19 0.69
CA LEU A 188 -29.34 -8.39 0.55
C LEU A 188 -30.55 -8.13 -0.38
N PRO A 189 -31.23 -9.18 -0.90
CA PRO A 189 -32.45 -8.98 -1.66
C PRO A 189 -33.51 -8.18 -0.87
N PRO A 190 -34.23 -7.20 -1.48
CA PRO A 190 -34.47 -7.07 -2.92
C PRO A 190 -33.51 -6.13 -3.65
N LEU A 191 -32.36 -5.76 -3.06
CA LEU A 191 -31.40 -4.92 -3.75
C LEU A 191 -30.86 -5.61 -5.01
N GLN A 192 -30.87 -4.88 -6.13
CA GLN A 192 -30.50 -5.42 -7.45
C GLN A 192 -29.00 -5.43 -7.66
N THR A 193 -28.30 -6.25 -6.91
CA THR A 193 -26.86 -6.46 -7.03
C THR A 193 -26.51 -7.95 -6.96
N GLY A 194 -25.51 -8.38 -7.74
CA GLY A 194 -25.05 -9.77 -7.71
C GLY A 194 -24.50 -10.21 -6.36
N VAL A 195 -24.06 -9.27 -5.52
CA VAL A 195 -23.60 -9.54 -4.15
C VAL A 195 -24.79 -9.90 -3.25
N ALA A 196 -25.95 -9.26 -3.44
CA ALA A 196 -27.15 -9.59 -2.68
C ALA A 196 -27.63 -11.02 -2.96
N ASP A 197 -27.71 -11.41 -4.23
CA ASP A 197 -28.08 -12.78 -4.63
C ASP A 197 -27.05 -13.79 -4.12
N TYR A 198 -25.76 -13.48 -4.22
CA TYR A 198 -24.68 -14.31 -3.70
C TYR A 198 -24.78 -14.54 -2.20
N SER A 199 -25.07 -13.48 -1.44
CA SER A 199 -25.19 -13.53 0.01
C SER A 199 -26.39 -14.38 0.43
N ALA A 200 -27.52 -14.28 -0.27
CA ALA A 200 -28.69 -15.12 -0.02
C ALA A 200 -28.41 -16.63 -0.27
N GLU A 201 -27.52 -16.95 -1.22
CA GLU A 201 -27.10 -18.32 -1.48
C GLU A 201 -26.02 -18.83 -0.49
N LEU A 202 -25.18 -17.96 0.09
CA LEU A 202 -24.10 -18.32 1.02
C LEU A 202 -24.58 -18.47 2.46
N LEU A 203 -25.50 -17.61 2.90
CA LEU A 203 -25.97 -17.57 4.30
C LEU A 203 -26.46 -18.94 4.82
N PRO A 204 -27.25 -19.74 4.07
CA PRO A 204 -27.68 -21.05 4.51
C PRO A 204 -26.52 -22.06 4.75
N GLU A 205 -25.40 -21.86 4.07
CA GLU A 205 -24.22 -22.71 4.27
C GLU A 205 -23.42 -22.30 5.50
N LEU A 206 -23.32 -21.00 5.77
CA LEU A 206 -22.60 -20.48 6.95
C LEU A 206 -23.40 -20.68 8.23
N GLU A 207 -24.75 -20.66 8.18
CA GLU A 207 -25.61 -20.93 9.34
C GLU A 207 -25.31 -22.31 9.94
N LYS A 208 -24.88 -23.29 9.14
CA LYS A 208 -24.45 -24.60 9.65
C LYS A 208 -23.33 -24.52 10.70
N TYR A 209 -22.53 -23.46 10.66
CA TYR A 209 -21.32 -23.28 11.49
C TYR A 209 -21.43 -22.14 12.50
N TYR A 210 -22.23 -21.11 12.21
CA TYR A 210 -22.31 -19.87 12.97
C TYR A 210 -23.74 -19.54 13.39
N GLN A 211 -23.90 -18.81 14.48
CA GLN A 211 -25.07 -17.99 14.74
C GLN A 211 -24.88 -16.68 14.01
N ILE A 212 -25.76 -16.36 13.04
CA ILE A 212 -25.57 -15.25 12.12
C ILE A 212 -26.56 -14.14 12.41
N ASP A 213 -26.03 -12.93 12.60
CA ASP A 213 -26.79 -11.69 12.51
C ASP A 213 -26.37 -10.99 11.21
N VAL A 214 -27.35 -10.59 10.38
CA VAL A 214 -27.08 -9.86 9.13
C VAL A 214 -27.17 -8.37 9.36
N ILE A 215 -26.21 -7.63 8.81
CA ILE A 215 -26.08 -6.19 8.96
C ILE A 215 -26.31 -5.52 7.61
N VAL A 216 -27.34 -4.68 7.51
CA VAL A 216 -27.81 -4.07 6.26
C VAL A 216 -28.10 -2.58 6.43
N GLU A 217 -28.00 -1.83 5.33
CA GLU A 217 -28.47 -0.44 5.21
C GLU A 217 -29.59 -0.38 4.15
N GLN A 218 -30.67 -1.07 4.41
CA GLN A 218 -31.85 -1.14 3.53
C GLN A 218 -33.13 -1.26 4.35
N ASP A 219 -34.23 -0.75 3.81
CA ASP A 219 -35.51 -0.68 4.53
C ASP A 219 -36.07 -2.06 4.90
N HIS A 220 -35.83 -3.07 4.10
CA HIS A 220 -36.30 -4.45 4.34
C HIS A 220 -35.48 -5.49 3.57
N VAL A 221 -35.49 -6.71 4.07
CA VAL A 221 -34.95 -7.90 3.39
C VAL A 221 -36.13 -8.73 2.89
N SER A 222 -36.16 -9.07 1.60
CA SER A 222 -37.26 -9.80 0.99
C SER A 222 -37.09 -11.33 0.98
N ASP A 223 -35.88 -11.81 1.28
CA ASP A 223 -35.61 -13.25 1.30
C ASP A 223 -36.21 -13.90 2.53
N VAL A 224 -37.07 -14.93 2.30
CA VAL A 224 -37.82 -15.59 3.35
C VAL A 224 -36.91 -16.37 4.29
N TRP A 225 -35.92 -17.09 3.74
CA TRP A 225 -35.01 -17.89 4.54
C TRP A 225 -34.19 -17.01 5.51
N ILE A 226 -33.70 -15.87 5.03
CA ILE A 226 -32.93 -14.92 5.85
C ILE A 226 -33.78 -14.37 7.00
N ASN A 227 -34.99 -13.95 6.70
CA ASN A 227 -35.94 -13.45 7.72
C ASN A 227 -36.29 -14.47 8.80
N GLU A 228 -36.33 -15.76 8.44
CA GLU A 228 -36.66 -16.84 9.38
C GLU A 228 -35.46 -17.34 10.20
N ASN A 229 -34.24 -17.21 9.71
CA ASN A 229 -33.05 -17.85 10.30
C ASN A 229 -31.97 -16.88 10.80
N CYS A 230 -32.03 -15.61 10.45
CA CYS A 230 -31.05 -14.61 10.85
C CYS A 230 -31.71 -13.43 11.59
N THR A 231 -31.02 -12.86 12.57
CA THR A 231 -31.44 -11.56 13.13
C THR A 231 -30.93 -10.45 12.20
N ILE A 232 -31.75 -9.43 11.95
CA ILE A 232 -31.42 -8.34 11.04
C ILE A 232 -31.16 -7.09 11.87
N HIS A 233 -30.00 -6.44 11.63
CA HIS A 233 -29.61 -5.19 12.29
C HIS A 233 -29.09 -4.19 11.25
N ASP A 234 -28.97 -2.94 11.64
CA ASP A 234 -28.33 -1.87 10.88
C ASP A 234 -26.82 -1.70 11.23
N SER A 235 -26.16 -0.82 10.54
CA SER A 235 -24.74 -0.51 10.76
C SER A 235 -24.50 0.10 12.12
N GLN A 236 -25.44 0.91 12.64
CA GLN A 236 -25.30 1.54 13.96
C GLN A 236 -25.32 0.49 15.06
N TRP A 237 -26.21 -0.49 14.96
CA TRP A 237 -26.23 -1.63 15.90
C TRP A 237 -24.86 -2.30 15.97
N LEU A 238 -24.27 -2.63 14.80
CA LEU A 238 -22.96 -3.29 14.78
C LEU A 238 -21.89 -2.42 15.41
N ALA A 239 -21.89 -1.11 15.14
CA ALA A 239 -20.93 -0.17 15.73
C ALA A 239 -20.99 -0.15 17.26
N GLU A 240 -22.18 -0.25 17.82
CA GLU A 240 -22.41 -0.26 19.27
C GLU A 240 -22.17 -1.64 19.93
N ASN A 241 -22.36 -2.73 19.20
CA ASN A 241 -22.38 -4.10 19.74
C ASN A 241 -21.29 -5.02 19.12
N ALA A 242 -20.25 -4.47 18.50
CA ALA A 242 -19.20 -5.26 17.83
C ALA A 242 -18.54 -6.30 18.74
N ASN A 243 -18.47 -6.04 20.05
CA ASN A 243 -17.88 -6.94 21.06
C ASN A 243 -18.68 -8.23 21.29
N GLU A 244 -19.92 -8.33 20.79
CA GLU A 244 -20.70 -9.53 20.89
C GLU A 244 -20.31 -10.60 19.86
N TYR A 245 -19.63 -10.21 18.77
CA TYR A 245 -19.34 -11.07 17.64
C TYR A 245 -17.93 -11.68 17.73
N ASP A 246 -17.84 -12.96 17.44
CA ASP A 246 -16.56 -13.64 17.29
C ASP A 246 -15.85 -13.17 16.00
N HIS A 247 -16.60 -13.04 14.90
CA HIS A 247 -16.08 -12.59 13.62
C HIS A 247 -17.05 -11.65 12.92
N VAL A 248 -16.52 -10.77 12.08
CA VAL A 248 -17.26 -9.91 11.17
C VAL A 248 -16.82 -10.21 9.74
N LEU A 249 -17.77 -10.51 8.86
CA LEU A 249 -17.53 -10.80 7.45
C LEU A 249 -18.19 -9.73 6.58
N TYR A 250 -17.38 -8.98 5.86
CA TYR A 250 -17.81 -7.92 4.97
C TYR A 250 -17.83 -8.39 3.52
N HIS A 251 -18.90 -8.10 2.78
CA HIS A 251 -19.01 -8.33 1.35
C HIS A 251 -18.90 -7.02 0.60
N MET A 252 -17.75 -6.78 -0.03
CA MET A 252 -17.41 -5.52 -0.69
C MET A 252 -17.51 -5.65 -2.21
N GLY A 253 -18.27 -4.76 -2.84
CA GLY A 253 -18.40 -4.61 -4.29
C GLY A 253 -18.33 -3.14 -4.73
N ASN A 254 -18.31 -2.89 -6.04
CA ASN A 254 -18.10 -1.57 -6.62
C ASN A 254 -19.43 -0.85 -6.93
N SER A 255 -20.34 -0.76 -5.95
CA SER A 255 -21.61 -0.03 -6.09
C SER A 255 -22.01 0.68 -4.81
N HIS A 256 -22.89 1.67 -4.92
CA HIS A 256 -23.36 2.49 -3.79
C HIS A 256 -23.95 1.70 -2.62
N PHE A 257 -24.44 0.50 -2.86
CA PHE A 257 -24.99 -0.37 -1.82
C PHE A 257 -23.95 -0.78 -0.77
N HIS A 258 -22.64 -0.57 -1.03
CA HIS A 258 -21.55 -0.95 -0.13
C HIS A 258 -20.90 0.26 0.59
N LEU A 259 -21.43 1.49 0.43
CA LEU A 259 -20.81 2.69 1.00
C LEU A 259 -20.65 2.62 2.52
N TYR A 260 -21.67 2.13 3.23
CA TYR A 260 -21.66 2.02 4.70
C TYR A 260 -20.60 1.03 5.22
N ILE A 261 -20.17 0.08 4.39
CA ILE A 261 -19.15 -0.91 4.76
C ILE A 261 -17.79 -0.26 4.95
N ILE A 262 -17.48 0.82 4.21
CA ILE A 262 -16.22 1.54 4.36
C ILE A 262 -16.11 2.09 5.78
N ASP A 263 -17.16 2.75 6.26
CA ASP A 263 -17.18 3.37 7.58
C ASP A 263 -17.13 2.33 8.71
N LEU A 264 -17.86 1.22 8.55
CA LEU A 264 -17.80 0.11 9.51
C LEU A 264 -16.43 -0.54 9.58
N LEU A 265 -15.79 -0.80 8.44
CA LEU A 265 -14.50 -1.46 8.39
C LEU A 265 -13.39 -0.60 9.00
N GLU A 266 -13.54 0.73 8.96
CA GLU A 266 -12.61 1.68 9.59
C GLU A 266 -12.57 1.51 11.11
N ILE A 267 -13.70 1.20 11.73
CA ILE A 267 -13.83 1.10 13.20
C ILE A 267 -13.88 -0.33 13.73
N ILE A 268 -14.32 -1.28 12.91
CA ILE A 268 -14.51 -2.68 13.30
C ILE A 268 -13.70 -3.59 12.35
N PRO A 269 -12.53 -4.09 12.79
CA PRO A 269 -11.73 -5.00 11.97
C PRO A 269 -12.51 -6.28 11.64
N GLY A 270 -12.46 -6.70 10.38
CA GLY A 270 -13.14 -7.92 9.94
C GLY A 270 -12.51 -8.51 8.67
N ILE A 271 -13.07 -9.63 8.23
CA ILE A 271 -12.66 -10.33 7.02
C ILE A 271 -13.45 -9.75 5.85
N THR A 272 -12.78 -9.42 4.74
CA THR A 272 -13.46 -8.83 3.59
C THR A 272 -13.47 -9.78 2.40
N VAL A 273 -14.66 -10.11 1.91
CA VAL A 273 -14.87 -10.75 0.60
C VAL A 273 -14.88 -9.65 -0.45
N LEU A 274 -13.85 -9.57 -1.28
CA LEU A 274 -13.72 -8.55 -2.31
C LEU A 274 -14.22 -9.09 -3.65
N HIS A 275 -15.48 -8.76 -4.01
CA HIS A 275 -16.13 -9.23 -5.23
C HIS A 275 -15.57 -8.57 -6.49
N ASP A 276 -15.23 -7.27 -6.39
CA ASP A 276 -14.55 -6.50 -7.41
C ASP A 276 -13.19 -6.04 -6.85
N PHE A 277 -12.09 -6.26 -7.55
CA PHE A 277 -10.79 -5.77 -7.10
C PHE A 277 -10.70 -4.24 -7.27
N TYR A 278 -11.25 -3.69 -8.37
CA TYR A 278 -11.34 -2.25 -8.60
C TYR A 278 -12.65 -1.71 -8.01
N ILE A 279 -12.55 -0.96 -6.92
CA ILE A 279 -13.70 -0.33 -6.25
C ILE A 279 -13.69 1.21 -6.35
N SER A 280 -12.95 1.75 -7.29
CA SER A 280 -12.84 3.18 -7.56
C SER A 280 -14.18 3.87 -7.84
N GLY A 281 -15.13 3.17 -8.45
CA GLY A 281 -16.49 3.68 -8.65
C GLY A 281 -17.22 3.94 -7.34
N LEU A 282 -16.96 3.14 -6.31
CA LEU A 282 -17.51 3.32 -4.98
C LEU A 282 -17.00 4.62 -4.33
N PHE A 283 -15.69 4.89 -4.40
CA PHE A 283 -15.09 6.12 -3.86
C PHE A 283 -15.47 7.36 -4.67
N TYR A 284 -15.58 7.25 -5.99
CA TYR A 284 -16.14 8.32 -6.84
C TYR A 284 -17.58 8.66 -6.43
N GLN A 285 -18.39 7.65 -6.15
CA GLN A 285 -19.75 7.87 -5.71
C GLN A 285 -19.82 8.44 -4.28
N ARG A 286 -18.97 7.98 -3.37
CA ARG A 286 -18.83 8.51 -2.01
C ARG A 286 -18.53 10.02 -2.02
N GLU A 287 -17.66 10.47 -2.93
CA GLU A 287 -17.37 11.88 -3.14
C GLU A 287 -18.61 12.66 -3.61
N ASN A 288 -19.35 12.11 -4.56
CA ASN A 288 -20.57 12.73 -5.09
C ASN A 288 -21.76 12.72 -4.10
N THR A 289 -21.74 11.86 -3.09
CA THR A 289 -22.80 11.76 -2.06
C THR A 289 -22.51 12.55 -0.80
N GLY A 290 -21.45 13.34 -0.76
CA GLY A 290 -21.22 14.34 0.29
C GLY A 290 -19.97 14.16 1.15
N ILE A 291 -19.09 13.21 0.83
CA ILE A 291 -17.77 13.09 1.46
C ILE A 291 -16.71 13.73 0.53
N PRO A 292 -16.37 15.00 0.71
CA PRO A 292 -15.47 15.70 -0.19
C PRO A 292 -14.12 14.99 -0.29
N ASN A 293 -13.55 14.95 -1.49
CA ASN A 293 -12.23 14.38 -1.77
C ASN A 293 -12.05 12.88 -1.44
N ALA A 294 -13.15 12.12 -1.32
CA ALA A 294 -13.06 10.68 -1.02
C ALA A 294 -12.24 9.90 -2.07
N LEU A 295 -12.44 10.23 -3.35
CA LEU A 295 -11.64 9.63 -4.43
C LEU A 295 -10.19 10.12 -4.39
N ASN A 296 -9.94 11.41 -4.14
CA ASN A 296 -8.57 11.94 -4.01
C ASN A 296 -7.81 11.26 -2.88
N ALA A 297 -8.45 11.07 -1.72
CA ALA A 297 -7.84 10.42 -0.58
C ALA A 297 -7.43 8.97 -0.91
N GLU A 298 -8.30 8.22 -1.58
CA GLU A 298 -8.01 6.84 -1.94
C GLU A 298 -6.97 6.71 -3.06
N LEU A 299 -6.99 7.61 -4.05
CA LEU A 299 -5.94 7.72 -5.07
C LEU A 299 -4.58 8.00 -4.42
N TYR A 300 -4.56 8.94 -3.47
CA TYR A 300 -3.35 9.26 -2.71
C TYR A 300 -2.89 8.09 -1.85
N ASN A 301 -3.80 7.40 -1.16
CA ASN A 301 -3.46 6.23 -0.33
C ASN A 301 -2.86 5.09 -1.15
N GLY A 302 -3.35 4.86 -2.37
CA GLY A 302 -2.91 3.76 -3.23
C GLY A 302 -1.66 4.05 -4.04
N ARG A 303 -1.63 5.20 -4.74
CA ARG A 303 -0.59 5.54 -5.73
C ARG A 303 0.09 6.89 -5.47
N GLY A 304 -0.21 7.52 -4.34
CA GLY A 304 0.36 8.80 -3.94
C GLY A 304 0.03 9.97 -4.86
N TYR A 305 0.89 10.97 -4.86
CA TYR A 305 0.70 12.21 -5.62
C TYR A 305 0.57 12.01 -7.13
N LYS A 306 1.15 10.94 -7.69
CA LYS A 306 1.05 10.66 -9.13
C LYS A 306 -0.39 10.51 -9.58
N ALA A 307 -1.19 9.70 -8.88
CA ALA A 307 -2.59 9.47 -9.24
C ALA A 307 -3.45 10.74 -9.05
N VAL A 308 -3.18 11.51 -8.00
CA VAL A 308 -3.85 12.81 -7.78
C VAL A 308 -3.51 13.78 -8.90
N LYS A 309 -2.23 13.91 -9.27
CA LYS A 309 -1.79 14.76 -10.40
C LYS A 309 -2.45 14.34 -11.71
N GLU A 310 -2.50 13.04 -12.01
CA GLU A 310 -3.14 12.48 -13.20
C GLU A 310 -4.62 12.87 -13.28
N ARG A 311 -5.34 12.81 -12.16
CA ARG A 311 -6.75 13.24 -12.09
C ARG A 311 -6.95 14.68 -12.53
N TYR A 312 -6.16 15.61 -11.99
CA TYR A 312 -6.29 17.03 -12.34
C TYR A 312 -5.69 17.40 -13.70
N ALA A 313 -4.76 16.59 -14.22
CA ALA A 313 -4.15 16.83 -15.54
C ALA A 313 -5.06 16.40 -16.71
N TYR A 314 -5.85 15.33 -16.54
CA TYR A 314 -6.65 14.77 -17.64
C TYR A 314 -8.09 15.27 -17.68
N GLU A 315 -8.62 15.82 -16.58
CA GLU A 315 -10.03 16.25 -16.45
C GLU A 315 -11.05 15.16 -16.91
N ASP A 316 -10.69 13.87 -16.73
CA ASP A 316 -11.47 12.69 -17.12
C ASP A 316 -11.55 11.69 -15.94
N ASP A 317 -12.52 11.95 -15.05
CA ASP A 317 -12.77 11.06 -13.90
C ASP A 317 -13.16 9.64 -14.32
N ALA A 318 -13.79 9.45 -15.48
CA ALA A 318 -14.14 8.12 -15.95
C ALA A 318 -12.89 7.28 -16.29
N ARG A 319 -11.86 7.92 -16.83
CA ARG A 319 -10.55 7.30 -17.05
C ARG A 319 -9.87 6.96 -15.72
N ILE A 320 -9.84 7.91 -14.79
CA ILE A 320 -9.23 7.73 -13.46
C ILE A 320 -9.87 6.56 -12.71
N VAL A 321 -11.21 6.50 -12.68
CA VAL A 321 -11.97 5.40 -12.08
C VAL A 321 -11.67 4.06 -12.75
N ARG A 322 -11.39 4.05 -14.05
CA ARG A 322 -11.09 2.82 -14.80
C ARG A 322 -9.68 2.30 -14.56
N GLU A 323 -8.70 3.21 -14.42
CA GLU A 323 -7.28 2.87 -14.34
C GLU A 323 -6.74 2.66 -12.91
N ASN A 324 -7.51 3.03 -11.88
CA ASN A 324 -7.08 2.93 -10.48
C ASN A 324 -7.96 1.96 -9.67
N ALA A 325 -7.34 1.07 -8.92
CA ALA A 325 -8.06 0.07 -8.12
C ALA A 325 -8.83 0.69 -6.94
N CYS A 326 -8.26 1.67 -6.27
CA CYS A 326 -8.84 2.38 -5.13
C CYS A 326 -9.41 1.43 -4.05
N ASN A 327 -8.60 0.47 -3.62
CA ASN A 327 -8.98 -0.52 -2.60
C ASN A 327 -7.97 -0.60 -1.45
N THR A 328 -7.02 0.33 -1.40
CA THR A 328 -5.93 0.33 -0.43
C THR A 328 -6.43 0.40 1.00
N THR A 329 -7.36 1.32 1.27
CA THR A 329 -7.97 1.49 2.59
C THR A 329 -8.68 0.21 3.04
N ILE A 330 -9.45 -0.42 2.15
CA ILE A 330 -10.16 -1.67 2.45
C ILE A 330 -9.18 -2.79 2.79
N ILE A 331 -8.12 -2.95 1.99
CA ILE A 331 -7.11 -3.98 2.21
C ILE A 331 -6.37 -3.77 3.53
N GLN A 332 -6.00 -2.54 3.86
CA GLN A 332 -5.27 -2.20 5.09
C GLN A 332 -6.10 -2.45 6.35
N GLN A 333 -7.40 -2.15 6.31
CA GLN A 333 -8.30 -2.29 7.45
C GLN A 333 -8.82 -3.71 7.63
N SER A 334 -8.75 -4.56 6.59
CA SER A 334 -9.19 -5.94 6.67
C SER A 334 -8.23 -6.82 7.46
N GLN A 335 -8.76 -7.74 8.26
CA GLN A 335 -7.99 -8.80 8.91
C GLN A 335 -7.44 -9.79 7.88
N GLY A 336 -8.23 -10.07 6.85
CA GLY A 336 -7.88 -10.90 5.71
C GLY A 336 -8.81 -10.68 4.55
N ILE A 337 -8.38 -11.08 3.36
CA ILE A 337 -9.12 -10.88 2.11
C ILE A 337 -9.50 -12.21 1.48
N ILE A 338 -10.75 -12.35 1.10
CA ILE A 338 -11.25 -13.48 0.30
C ILE A 338 -11.53 -13.00 -1.12
N PHE A 339 -10.90 -13.64 -2.09
CA PHE A 339 -11.13 -13.43 -3.53
C PHE A 339 -11.89 -14.61 -4.12
N HIS A 340 -12.51 -14.40 -5.29
CA HIS A 340 -13.20 -15.46 -6.02
C HIS A 340 -12.41 -16.04 -7.20
N SER A 341 -11.27 -15.44 -7.54
CA SER A 341 -10.38 -15.88 -8.62
C SER A 341 -8.92 -15.71 -8.24
N LYS A 342 -8.03 -16.49 -8.85
CA LYS A 342 -6.59 -16.30 -8.74
C LYS A 342 -6.16 -14.99 -9.38
N TYR A 343 -6.85 -14.57 -10.45
CA TYR A 343 -6.58 -13.30 -11.13
C TYR A 343 -6.70 -12.12 -10.15
N SER A 344 -7.75 -12.07 -9.33
CA SER A 344 -7.89 -11.01 -8.33
C SER A 344 -6.77 -11.04 -7.27
N SER A 345 -6.33 -12.24 -6.87
CA SER A 345 -5.17 -12.39 -5.99
C SER A 345 -3.85 -11.98 -6.65
N GLN A 346 -3.70 -12.19 -7.97
CA GLN A 346 -2.54 -11.72 -8.72
C GLN A 346 -2.52 -10.20 -8.86
N LEU A 347 -3.67 -9.57 -9.10
CA LEU A 347 -3.79 -8.11 -9.10
C LEU A 347 -3.31 -7.49 -7.78
N LEU A 348 -3.56 -8.15 -6.64
CA LEU A 348 -3.02 -7.70 -5.36
C LEU A 348 -1.48 -7.63 -5.37
N GLN A 349 -0.82 -8.63 -5.93
CA GLN A 349 0.63 -8.69 -6.04
C GLN A 349 1.21 -7.73 -7.10
N GLU A 350 0.44 -7.43 -8.13
CA GLU A 350 0.82 -6.50 -9.20
C GLU A 350 0.70 -5.04 -8.76
N CYS A 351 -0.38 -4.71 -8.06
CA CYS A 351 -0.68 -3.35 -7.61
C CYS A 351 0.12 -2.95 -6.36
N TYR A 352 0.48 -3.91 -5.50
CA TYR A 352 1.10 -3.68 -4.21
C TYR A 352 2.41 -4.46 -4.04
N VAL A 353 3.09 -4.25 -2.92
CA VAL A 353 4.40 -4.89 -2.68
C VAL A 353 4.23 -6.38 -2.42
N PRO A 354 4.93 -7.26 -3.16
CA PRO A 354 4.83 -8.71 -2.97
C PRO A 354 5.22 -9.20 -1.56
N GLU A 355 6.03 -8.42 -0.85
CA GLU A 355 6.58 -8.75 0.48
C GLU A 355 5.63 -8.41 1.63
N MET A 356 4.55 -7.70 1.35
CA MET A 356 3.54 -7.42 2.38
C MET A 356 2.59 -8.60 2.48
N ASN A 357 2.67 -9.31 3.59
CA ASN A 357 1.77 -10.41 3.94
C ASN A 357 0.35 -9.88 4.22
N VAL A 358 -0.37 -9.52 3.16
CA VAL A 358 -1.81 -9.43 3.25
C VAL A 358 -2.34 -10.85 3.17
N GLU A 359 -2.81 -11.37 4.29
CA GLU A 359 -3.40 -12.70 4.32
C GLU A 359 -4.60 -12.73 3.40
N SER A 360 -4.52 -13.55 2.38
CA SER A 360 -5.60 -13.68 1.41
C SER A 360 -5.78 -15.13 0.98
N CYS A 361 -7.00 -15.48 0.61
CA CYS A 361 -7.31 -16.78 0.04
C CYS A 361 -8.28 -16.65 -1.13
N VAL A 362 -8.35 -17.69 -1.94
CA VAL A 362 -9.28 -17.78 -3.07
C VAL A 362 -10.35 -18.82 -2.74
N ILE A 363 -11.61 -18.39 -2.70
CA ILE A 363 -12.77 -19.26 -2.54
C ILE A 363 -13.63 -19.12 -3.81
N PRO A 364 -13.88 -20.19 -4.56
CA PRO A 364 -14.68 -20.12 -5.77
C PRO A 364 -16.07 -19.51 -5.51
N HIS A 365 -16.55 -18.72 -6.43
CA HIS A 365 -17.87 -18.12 -6.35
C HIS A 365 -18.92 -19.23 -6.39
N LEU A 366 -19.69 -19.42 -5.31
CA LEU A 366 -20.63 -20.52 -5.18
C LEU A 366 -21.80 -20.42 -6.18
N ARG A 367 -22.43 -21.54 -6.50
CA ARG A 367 -23.64 -21.65 -7.28
C ARG A 367 -24.56 -22.77 -6.75
N VAL A 368 -25.75 -22.38 -6.41
CA VAL A 368 -26.82 -23.34 -6.08
C VAL A 368 -27.29 -24.04 -7.35
N LYS A 369 -27.40 -25.36 -7.31
CA LYS A 369 -27.89 -26.15 -8.44
C LYS A 369 -29.35 -25.91 -8.70
N TYR A 370 -29.70 -25.50 -9.91
CA TYR A 370 -31.09 -25.40 -10.33
C TYR A 370 -31.48 -26.55 -11.26
N ASN A 371 -32.63 -27.13 -11.00
CA ASN A 371 -33.27 -28.08 -11.92
C ASN A 371 -34.10 -27.29 -12.92
N SER A 372 -33.74 -27.33 -14.19
CA SER A 372 -34.42 -26.59 -15.25
C SER A 372 -35.08 -27.54 -16.23
N ASP A 373 -36.35 -27.26 -16.55
CA ASP A 373 -37.05 -27.89 -17.65
C ASP A 373 -36.98 -27.01 -18.89
N ARG A 374 -36.13 -27.40 -19.85
CA ARG A 374 -35.89 -26.65 -21.07
C ARG A 374 -37.15 -26.52 -21.93
N GLU A 375 -37.96 -27.56 -22.03
CA GLU A 375 -39.16 -27.56 -22.88
C GLU A 375 -40.20 -26.61 -22.30
N SER A 376 -40.42 -26.66 -20.98
CA SER A 376 -41.31 -25.75 -20.26
C SER A 376 -40.85 -24.29 -20.40
N ALA A 377 -39.54 -24.02 -20.24
CA ALA A 377 -38.99 -22.67 -20.40
C ALA A 377 -39.21 -22.12 -21.81
N ARG A 378 -38.94 -22.91 -22.84
CA ARG A 378 -39.15 -22.50 -24.24
C ARG A 378 -40.61 -22.20 -24.53
N LYS A 379 -41.54 -23.06 -24.03
CA LYS A 379 -42.99 -22.85 -24.15
C LYS A 379 -43.41 -21.52 -23.52
N GLN A 380 -42.94 -21.21 -22.32
CA GLN A 380 -43.25 -19.96 -21.62
C GLN A 380 -42.74 -18.74 -22.35
N LEU A 381 -41.55 -18.82 -22.96
CA LEU A 381 -40.94 -17.75 -23.73
C LEU A 381 -41.44 -17.68 -25.18
N GLY A 382 -42.31 -18.58 -25.62
CA GLY A 382 -42.80 -18.65 -27.00
C GLY A 382 -41.70 -19.04 -28.02
N ILE A 383 -40.67 -19.75 -27.59
CA ILE A 383 -39.57 -20.25 -28.42
C ILE A 383 -39.97 -21.62 -28.99
N LYS A 384 -39.87 -21.77 -30.31
CA LYS A 384 -40.21 -23.04 -30.97
C LYS A 384 -39.16 -24.12 -30.73
N PRO A 385 -39.53 -25.40 -30.73
CA PRO A 385 -38.54 -26.48 -30.50
C PRO A 385 -37.38 -26.51 -31.50
N ASP A 386 -37.63 -26.12 -32.76
CA ASP A 386 -36.68 -26.10 -33.87
C ASP A 386 -35.81 -24.81 -33.94
N GLU A 387 -36.05 -23.83 -33.09
CA GLU A 387 -35.26 -22.59 -33.04
C GLU A 387 -33.95 -22.82 -32.26
N PHE A 388 -32.85 -22.22 -32.77
CA PHE A 388 -31.53 -22.22 -32.14
C PHE A 388 -31.26 -20.87 -31.49
N ILE A 389 -31.07 -20.90 -30.20
CA ILE A 389 -31.01 -19.67 -29.37
C ILE A 389 -29.60 -19.42 -28.89
N VAL A 390 -29.00 -18.30 -29.29
CA VAL A 390 -27.76 -17.75 -28.79
C VAL A 390 -28.12 -16.64 -27.79
N CYS A 391 -27.65 -16.74 -26.55
CA CYS A 391 -27.91 -15.72 -25.52
C CYS A 391 -26.62 -15.05 -25.04
N SER A 392 -26.74 -13.75 -24.73
CA SER A 392 -25.75 -13.02 -23.93
C SER A 392 -26.48 -12.36 -22.76
N PHE A 393 -25.96 -12.57 -21.53
CA PHE A 393 -26.64 -12.27 -20.29
C PHE A 393 -26.05 -11.06 -19.57
N GLY A 394 -26.92 -10.23 -18.95
CA GLY A 394 -26.60 -9.09 -18.15
C GLY A 394 -26.69 -7.75 -18.89
N LEU A 395 -26.43 -6.64 -18.20
CA LEU A 395 -26.47 -5.29 -18.78
C LEU A 395 -25.56 -5.21 -20.00
N LEU A 396 -26.05 -4.63 -21.10
CA LEU A 396 -25.24 -4.42 -22.30
C LEU A 396 -24.29 -3.23 -22.06
N GLY A 397 -23.07 -3.35 -22.53
CA GLY A 397 -22.06 -2.31 -22.40
C GLY A 397 -20.79 -2.61 -23.18
N GLU A 398 -19.97 -1.59 -23.36
CA GLU A 398 -18.72 -1.68 -24.12
C GLU A 398 -17.81 -2.75 -23.54
N THR A 399 -17.64 -2.79 -22.21
CA THR A 399 -16.82 -3.78 -21.50
C THR A 399 -17.27 -5.23 -21.69
N LYS A 400 -18.52 -5.45 -22.15
CA LYS A 400 -19.08 -6.78 -22.45
C LYS A 400 -19.05 -7.11 -23.93
N ARG A 401 -18.47 -6.26 -24.76
CA ARG A 401 -18.26 -6.48 -26.21
C ARG A 401 -19.52 -6.94 -26.96
N ASN A 402 -20.72 -6.49 -26.53
CA ASN A 402 -21.99 -6.91 -27.16
C ASN A 402 -22.09 -6.51 -28.63
N GLN A 403 -21.52 -5.37 -29.02
CA GLN A 403 -21.43 -4.98 -30.45
C GLN A 403 -20.56 -5.94 -31.24
N CYS A 404 -19.44 -6.41 -30.69
CA CYS A 404 -18.58 -7.43 -31.32
C CYS A 404 -19.35 -8.75 -31.55
N LEU A 405 -20.10 -9.21 -30.54
CA LEU A 405 -20.96 -10.38 -30.68
C LEU A 405 -22.01 -10.20 -31.78
N LEU A 406 -22.65 -9.04 -31.83
CA LEU A 406 -23.65 -8.73 -32.88
C LEU A 406 -23.01 -8.75 -34.27
N GLU A 407 -21.84 -8.16 -34.45
CA GLU A 407 -21.10 -8.13 -35.71
C GLU A 407 -20.65 -9.54 -36.15
N ALA A 408 -20.14 -10.35 -35.21
CA ALA A 408 -19.78 -11.75 -35.49
C ALA A 408 -21.02 -12.58 -35.87
N TRP A 409 -22.13 -12.41 -35.14
CA TRP A 409 -23.38 -13.11 -35.47
C TRP A 409 -23.88 -12.72 -36.83
N LEU A 410 -23.84 -11.44 -37.23
CA LEU A 410 -24.22 -10.96 -38.56
C LEU A 410 -23.33 -11.51 -39.69
N ALA A 411 -22.04 -11.69 -39.40
CA ALA A 411 -21.10 -12.25 -40.35
C ALA A 411 -21.19 -13.79 -40.49
N SER A 412 -21.80 -14.46 -39.51
CA SER A 412 -21.94 -15.91 -39.49
C SER A 412 -23.13 -16.40 -40.33
N SER A 413 -23.11 -17.70 -40.72
CA SER A 413 -24.21 -18.36 -41.40
C SER A 413 -25.49 -18.45 -40.54
N LEU A 414 -25.40 -18.28 -39.22
CA LEU A 414 -26.57 -18.25 -38.34
C LEU A 414 -27.53 -17.11 -38.69
N SER A 415 -27.01 -15.91 -39.03
CA SER A 415 -27.82 -14.74 -39.38
C SER A 415 -28.69 -14.97 -40.62
N SER A 416 -28.30 -15.86 -41.53
CA SER A 416 -29.04 -16.23 -42.73
C SER A 416 -30.13 -17.26 -42.45
N ASN A 417 -30.09 -17.99 -41.35
CA ASN A 417 -31.06 -18.98 -40.94
C ASN A 417 -32.15 -18.39 -40.04
N LYS A 418 -33.39 -18.34 -40.52
CA LYS A 418 -34.53 -17.75 -39.78
C LYS A 418 -34.88 -18.46 -38.46
N GLN A 419 -34.40 -19.68 -38.28
CA GLN A 419 -34.57 -20.42 -37.00
C GLN A 419 -33.52 -20.06 -35.96
N CYS A 420 -32.42 -19.39 -36.32
CA CYS A 420 -31.43 -18.93 -35.39
C CYS A 420 -31.80 -17.55 -34.87
N LYS A 421 -31.69 -17.39 -33.54
CA LYS A 421 -31.95 -16.12 -32.86
C LYS A 421 -30.78 -15.73 -31.95
N LEU A 422 -30.46 -14.45 -31.88
CA LEU A 422 -29.57 -13.85 -30.92
C LEU A 422 -30.40 -13.04 -29.93
N ILE A 423 -30.29 -13.36 -28.63
CA ILE A 423 -31.04 -12.69 -27.57
C ILE A 423 -30.05 -12.08 -26.56
N PHE A 424 -30.10 -10.77 -26.44
CA PHE A 424 -29.42 -10.03 -25.35
C PHE A 424 -30.41 -9.97 -24.18
N VAL A 425 -30.13 -10.75 -23.14
CA VAL A 425 -30.99 -10.83 -21.92
C VAL A 425 -30.49 -9.82 -20.91
N GLY A 426 -31.01 -8.60 -20.98
CA GLY A 426 -30.62 -7.47 -20.13
C GLY A 426 -30.94 -6.10 -20.71
N LYS A 427 -30.86 -5.09 -19.85
CA LYS A 427 -31.05 -3.67 -20.24
C LYS A 427 -29.93 -3.22 -21.17
N ASN A 428 -30.30 -2.50 -22.24
CA ASN A 428 -29.33 -1.88 -23.14
C ASN A 428 -28.60 -0.72 -22.46
N SER A 429 -27.35 -0.46 -22.86
CA SER A 429 -26.60 0.72 -22.44
C SER A 429 -27.31 2.01 -22.85
N GLU A 430 -27.26 2.99 -21.99
CA GLU A 430 -27.65 4.35 -22.31
C GLU A 430 -26.52 5.04 -23.10
N GLY A 431 -26.87 5.98 -24.00
CA GLY A 431 -25.90 6.73 -24.80
C GLY A 431 -25.46 6.05 -26.10
N SER A 432 -24.36 6.55 -26.67
CA SER A 432 -23.90 6.24 -28.03
C SER A 432 -23.67 4.76 -28.32
N TYR A 433 -23.18 4.00 -27.33
CA TYR A 433 -22.92 2.58 -27.50
C TYR A 433 -24.24 1.77 -27.69
N GLY A 434 -25.21 1.97 -26.82
CA GLY A 434 -26.52 1.30 -26.94
C GLY A 434 -27.27 1.69 -28.21
N GLU A 435 -27.19 2.98 -28.59
CA GLU A 435 -27.73 3.46 -29.87
C GLU A 435 -27.05 2.77 -31.07
N LYS A 436 -25.75 2.57 -31.03
CA LYS A 436 -24.99 1.87 -32.08
C LYS A 436 -25.53 0.45 -32.29
N ILE A 437 -25.77 -0.30 -31.20
CA ILE A 437 -26.34 -1.66 -31.26
C ILE A 437 -27.72 -1.62 -31.95
N VAL A 438 -28.63 -0.73 -31.52
CA VAL A 438 -29.99 -0.61 -32.07
C VAL A 438 -29.95 -0.19 -33.55
N ARG A 439 -29.08 0.74 -33.93
CA ARG A 439 -28.87 1.16 -35.33
C ARG A 439 -28.37 -0.01 -36.20
N THR A 440 -27.41 -0.81 -35.68
CA THR A 440 -26.89 -1.98 -36.38
C THR A 440 -27.97 -3.01 -36.64
N ILE A 441 -28.78 -3.36 -35.64
CA ILE A 441 -29.93 -4.28 -35.76
C ILE A 441 -30.92 -3.75 -36.83
N SER A 442 -31.22 -2.44 -36.81
CA SER A 442 -32.17 -1.82 -37.74
C SER A 442 -31.65 -1.79 -39.19
N ARG A 443 -30.36 -1.45 -39.35
CA ARG A 443 -29.70 -1.39 -40.67
C ARG A 443 -29.69 -2.74 -41.40
N HIS A 444 -29.39 -3.81 -40.64
CA HIS A 444 -29.34 -5.16 -41.20
C HIS A 444 -30.70 -5.84 -41.29
N LYS A 445 -31.79 -5.17 -40.90
CA LYS A 445 -33.19 -5.67 -40.94
C LYS A 445 -33.40 -7.00 -40.18
N VAL A 446 -32.60 -7.24 -39.13
CA VAL A 446 -32.64 -8.51 -38.36
C VAL A 446 -33.47 -8.41 -37.08
N LYS A 447 -34.36 -7.45 -36.93
CA LYS A 447 -35.22 -7.25 -35.76
C LYS A 447 -36.04 -8.47 -35.33
N LYS A 448 -36.30 -9.42 -36.27
CA LYS A 448 -37.05 -10.66 -35.97
C LYS A 448 -36.16 -11.78 -35.41
N GLN A 449 -34.81 -11.64 -35.56
CA GLN A 449 -33.83 -12.62 -35.14
C GLN A 449 -32.97 -12.13 -33.95
N VAL A 450 -32.82 -10.81 -33.79
CA VAL A 450 -32.05 -10.21 -32.70
C VAL A 450 -32.98 -9.48 -31.75
N LEU A 451 -33.04 -9.92 -30.50
CA LEU A 451 -33.87 -9.36 -29.44
C LEU A 451 -33.00 -8.76 -28.33
N ILE A 452 -33.41 -7.62 -27.82
CA ILE A 452 -32.90 -7.07 -26.55
C ILE A 452 -34.10 -7.07 -25.59
N THR A 453 -34.06 -7.85 -24.51
CA THR A 453 -35.23 -8.06 -23.62
C THR A 453 -35.53 -6.82 -22.78
N GLY A 454 -34.52 -5.96 -22.53
CA GLY A 454 -34.60 -5.01 -21.43
C GLY A 454 -34.30 -5.68 -20.09
N TRP A 455 -34.58 -4.97 -19.01
CA TRP A 455 -34.50 -5.55 -17.67
C TRP A 455 -35.46 -6.71 -17.51
N THR A 456 -34.96 -7.89 -17.09
CA THR A 456 -35.77 -9.08 -16.81
C THR A 456 -35.76 -9.36 -15.30
N LYS A 457 -36.89 -9.87 -14.78
CA LYS A 457 -36.97 -10.43 -13.42
C LYS A 457 -36.16 -11.72 -13.33
N THR A 458 -35.76 -12.10 -12.14
CA THR A 458 -34.94 -13.30 -11.88
C THR A 458 -35.58 -14.58 -12.47
N GLU A 459 -36.90 -14.73 -12.34
CA GLU A 459 -37.63 -15.88 -12.89
C GLU A 459 -37.51 -15.91 -14.43
N GLU A 460 -37.73 -14.81 -15.11
CA GLU A 460 -37.63 -14.71 -16.57
C GLU A 460 -36.20 -14.90 -17.05
N PHE A 461 -35.20 -14.33 -16.33
CA PHE A 461 -33.79 -14.54 -16.59
C PHE A 461 -33.42 -16.03 -16.56
N ARG A 462 -33.92 -16.77 -15.56
CA ARG A 462 -33.74 -18.21 -15.44
C ARG A 462 -34.42 -18.99 -16.58
N LEU A 463 -35.57 -18.54 -17.09
CA LEU A 463 -36.19 -19.15 -18.27
C LEU A 463 -35.29 -19.02 -19.51
N TYR A 464 -34.69 -17.84 -19.75
CA TYR A 464 -33.72 -17.66 -20.85
C TYR A 464 -32.49 -18.55 -20.68
N LEU A 465 -31.94 -18.70 -19.47
CA LEU A 465 -30.87 -19.64 -19.19
C LEU A 465 -31.29 -21.08 -19.58
N ALA A 466 -32.43 -21.54 -19.11
CA ALA A 466 -32.93 -22.89 -19.41
C ALA A 466 -33.22 -23.12 -20.92
N ALA A 467 -33.66 -22.06 -21.63
CA ALA A 467 -34.09 -22.16 -23.04
C ALA A 467 -32.92 -22.09 -24.03
N SER A 468 -31.73 -21.61 -23.63
CA SER A 468 -30.58 -21.32 -24.50
C SER A 468 -29.91 -22.57 -25.03
N ASP A 469 -29.38 -22.50 -26.28
CA ASP A 469 -28.52 -23.51 -26.91
C ASP A 469 -27.03 -23.25 -26.65
N ILE A 470 -26.64 -21.99 -26.74
CA ILE A 470 -25.28 -21.49 -26.40
C ILE A 470 -25.39 -20.14 -25.74
N ALA A 471 -24.42 -19.85 -24.89
CA ALA A 471 -24.22 -18.54 -24.30
C ALA A 471 -22.92 -17.90 -24.83
N VAL A 472 -22.90 -16.58 -24.98
CA VAL A 472 -21.70 -15.83 -25.32
C VAL A 472 -21.50 -14.71 -24.30
N GLN A 473 -20.40 -14.78 -23.59
CA GLN A 473 -20.07 -13.84 -22.51
C GLN A 473 -18.65 -13.31 -22.70
N LEU A 474 -18.55 -12.21 -23.42
CA LEU A 474 -17.25 -11.56 -23.69
C LEU A 474 -16.95 -10.48 -22.66
N ARG A 475 -15.66 -10.18 -22.49
CA ARG A 475 -15.18 -9.13 -21.61
C ARG A 475 -14.00 -8.38 -22.23
N MET A 476 -13.85 -7.14 -21.85
CA MET A 476 -12.63 -6.35 -21.96
C MET A 476 -12.42 -5.56 -20.67
N ALA A 477 -11.17 -5.28 -20.33
CA ALA A 477 -10.80 -4.48 -19.17
C ALA A 477 -11.41 -5.02 -17.85
N SER A 478 -11.12 -6.29 -17.52
CA SER A 478 -11.54 -6.90 -16.25
C SER A 478 -10.98 -6.12 -15.06
N ARG A 479 -11.83 -5.94 -14.05
CA ARG A 479 -11.52 -5.28 -12.78
C ARG A 479 -11.34 -6.27 -11.63
N GLY A 480 -11.03 -7.51 -11.94
CA GLY A 480 -10.88 -8.57 -10.93
C GLY A 480 -12.20 -9.24 -10.52
N GLU A 481 -13.31 -8.87 -11.15
CA GLU A 481 -14.60 -9.51 -10.91
C GLU A 481 -14.65 -10.94 -11.45
N THR A 482 -15.43 -11.80 -10.78
CA THR A 482 -15.81 -13.12 -11.30
C THR A 482 -17.16 -13.02 -12.00
N SER A 483 -17.24 -13.51 -13.23
CA SER A 483 -18.48 -13.43 -14.02
C SER A 483 -19.56 -14.37 -13.50
N GLY A 484 -20.51 -13.86 -12.74
CA GLY A 484 -21.69 -14.62 -12.30
C GLY A 484 -22.46 -15.25 -13.45
N THR A 485 -22.68 -14.50 -14.53
CA THR A 485 -23.45 -14.98 -15.70
C THR A 485 -22.76 -16.10 -16.48
N VAL A 486 -21.43 -16.18 -16.46
CA VAL A 486 -20.70 -17.34 -17.02
C VAL A 486 -20.94 -18.58 -16.15
N LEU A 487 -20.82 -18.43 -14.82
CA LEU A 487 -21.06 -19.53 -13.89
C LEU A 487 -22.53 -19.99 -13.92
N ASP A 488 -23.48 -19.07 -14.11
CA ASP A 488 -24.89 -19.41 -14.31
C ASP A 488 -25.10 -20.23 -15.58
N ALA A 489 -24.52 -19.81 -16.70
CA ALA A 489 -24.58 -20.57 -17.95
C ALA A 489 -23.98 -21.97 -17.79
N MET A 490 -22.82 -22.09 -17.12
CA MET A 490 -22.18 -23.36 -16.79
C MET A 490 -23.08 -24.23 -15.89
N ASN A 491 -23.74 -23.64 -14.89
CA ASN A 491 -24.63 -24.32 -13.97
C ASN A 491 -25.86 -24.95 -14.69
N TYR A 492 -26.42 -24.22 -15.65
CA TYR A 492 -27.48 -24.73 -16.52
C TYR A 492 -26.93 -25.71 -17.59
N GLY A 493 -25.61 -25.83 -17.70
CA GLY A 493 -24.98 -26.69 -18.71
C GLY A 493 -25.09 -26.12 -20.12
N ILE A 494 -25.12 -24.81 -20.27
CA ILE A 494 -25.16 -24.15 -21.57
C ILE A 494 -23.72 -24.06 -22.06
N PRO A 495 -23.37 -24.60 -23.25
CA PRO A 495 -22.08 -24.38 -23.87
C PRO A 495 -21.83 -22.88 -24.00
N THR A 496 -20.73 -22.40 -23.40
CA THR A 496 -20.49 -20.97 -23.26
C THR A 496 -19.21 -20.56 -23.97
N ILE A 497 -19.29 -19.56 -24.85
CA ILE A 497 -18.14 -18.93 -25.50
C ILE A 497 -17.71 -17.74 -24.60
N VAL A 498 -16.42 -17.70 -24.27
CA VAL A 498 -15.78 -16.62 -23.50
C VAL A 498 -14.43 -16.27 -24.11
N ASN A 499 -13.89 -15.08 -23.82
CA ASN A 499 -12.49 -14.74 -24.12
C ASN A 499 -11.65 -14.75 -22.84
N ALA A 500 -10.35 -14.97 -22.98
CA ALA A 500 -9.40 -15.13 -21.88
C ALA A 500 -9.06 -13.80 -21.16
N ASN A 501 -10.07 -12.99 -20.85
CA ASN A 501 -9.92 -11.71 -20.15
C ASN A 501 -10.15 -11.87 -18.65
N GLY A 502 -9.17 -11.47 -17.83
CA GLY A 502 -9.27 -11.50 -16.37
C GLY A 502 -9.55 -12.91 -15.82
N SER A 503 -10.48 -13.02 -14.88
CA SER A 503 -10.84 -14.32 -14.25
C SER A 503 -11.37 -15.37 -15.22
N MET A 504 -11.85 -14.97 -16.41
CA MET A 504 -12.32 -15.93 -17.42
C MET A 504 -11.18 -16.73 -18.07
N ALA A 505 -9.93 -16.23 -18.02
CA ALA A 505 -8.75 -16.98 -18.46
C ALA A 505 -8.48 -18.24 -17.63
N GLU A 506 -9.03 -18.31 -16.40
CA GLU A 506 -8.86 -19.45 -15.49
C GLU A 506 -9.86 -20.59 -15.74
N LEU A 507 -10.84 -20.36 -16.60
CA LEU A 507 -11.86 -21.35 -16.93
C LEU A 507 -11.25 -22.50 -17.72
N ALA A 508 -11.69 -23.71 -17.41
CA ALA A 508 -11.20 -24.91 -18.07
C ALA A 508 -11.64 -24.95 -19.56
N LYS A 509 -10.69 -25.09 -20.48
CA LYS A 509 -10.91 -25.10 -21.95
C LYS A 509 -11.81 -26.25 -22.43
N ASP A 510 -12.00 -27.29 -21.61
CA ASP A 510 -12.94 -28.39 -21.89
C ASP A 510 -14.35 -28.14 -21.35
N ALA A 511 -14.56 -27.07 -20.55
CA ALA A 511 -15.86 -26.70 -20.00
C ALA A 511 -16.47 -25.44 -20.65
N VAL A 512 -15.66 -24.64 -21.34
CA VAL A 512 -16.09 -23.46 -22.10
C VAL A 512 -15.33 -23.41 -23.43
N TRP A 513 -15.90 -22.69 -24.40
CA TRP A 513 -15.15 -22.34 -25.62
C TRP A 513 -14.37 -21.07 -25.30
N LEU A 514 -13.07 -21.22 -25.04
CA LEU A 514 -12.20 -20.13 -24.64
C LEU A 514 -11.46 -19.55 -25.84
N LEU A 515 -11.81 -18.31 -26.22
CA LEU A 515 -11.07 -17.51 -27.20
C LEU A 515 -9.88 -16.85 -26.52
N GLU A 516 -8.86 -16.48 -27.31
CA GLU A 516 -7.80 -15.62 -26.82
C GLU A 516 -8.38 -14.25 -26.37
N ASP A 517 -7.66 -13.48 -25.55
CA ASP A 517 -8.16 -12.17 -25.09
C ASP A 517 -8.30 -11.19 -26.28
N GLU A 518 -7.26 -11.10 -27.10
CA GLU A 518 -7.25 -10.36 -28.37
C GLU A 518 -7.60 -11.34 -29.51
N PHE A 519 -8.88 -11.67 -29.65
CA PHE A 519 -9.37 -12.54 -30.72
C PHE A 519 -9.88 -11.73 -31.91
N GLU A 520 -9.78 -12.30 -33.11
CA GLU A 520 -10.34 -11.78 -34.35
C GLU A 520 -11.84 -12.10 -34.46
N ASN A 521 -12.59 -11.28 -35.22
CA ASN A 521 -14.02 -11.51 -35.43
C ASN A 521 -14.29 -12.89 -36.08
N SER A 522 -13.39 -13.38 -36.93
CA SER A 522 -13.42 -14.71 -37.56
C SER A 522 -13.38 -15.86 -36.54
N ASP A 523 -12.67 -15.69 -35.42
CA ASP A 523 -12.58 -16.72 -34.38
C ASP A 523 -13.91 -16.90 -33.68
N LEU A 524 -14.59 -15.77 -33.36
CA LEU A 524 -15.92 -15.80 -32.76
C LEU A 524 -16.96 -16.35 -33.74
N VAL A 525 -16.89 -15.98 -35.03
CA VAL A 525 -17.74 -16.55 -36.09
C VAL A 525 -17.54 -18.07 -36.14
N SER A 526 -16.31 -18.56 -36.19
CA SER A 526 -15.98 -19.99 -36.23
C SER A 526 -16.51 -20.71 -34.99
N ALA A 527 -16.39 -20.11 -33.78
CA ALA A 527 -16.91 -20.66 -32.54
C ALA A 527 -18.46 -20.80 -32.59
N LEU A 528 -19.16 -19.76 -33.04
CA LEU A 528 -20.62 -19.77 -33.19
C LEU A 528 -21.08 -20.86 -34.17
N GLU A 529 -20.47 -20.94 -35.34
CA GLU A 529 -20.84 -21.92 -36.38
C GLU A 529 -20.51 -23.35 -35.94
N THR A 530 -19.34 -23.56 -35.32
CA THR A 530 -18.97 -24.89 -34.81
C THR A 530 -19.94 -25.39 -33.77
N LEU A 531 -20.27 -24.55 -32.79
CA LEU A 531 -21.21 -24.92 -31.74
C LEU A 531 -22.64 -25.06 -32.29
N TRP A 532 -23.02 -24.35 -33.34
CA TRP A 532 -24.31 -24.53 -33.99
C TRP A 532 -24.37 -25.88 -34.73
N GLN A 533 -23.36 -26.27 -35.50
CA GLN A 533 -23.31 -27.42 -36.36
C GLN A 533 -22.98 -28.74 -35.63
N GLN A 534 -22.26 -28.68 -34.48
CA GLN A 534 -21.76 -29.87 -33.78
C GLN A 534 -22.44 -30.08 -32.42
N PRO A 535 -23.56 -30.84 -32.34
CA PRO A 535 -24.26 -31.16 -31.10
C PRO A 535 -23.36 -31.89 -30.09
N GLU A 536 -22.47 -32.75 -30.54
CA GLU A 536 -21.54 -33.54 -29.71
C GLU A 536 -20.63 -32.62 -28.90
N LYS A 537 -20.10 -31.56 -29.57
CA LYS A 537 -19.25 -30.58 -28.91
C LYS A 537 -20.01 -29.79 -27.84
N ARG A 538 -21.29 -29.45 -28.12
CA ARG A 538 -22.13 -28.80 -27.10
C ARG A 538 -22.36 -29.72 -25.90
N GLN A 539 -22.60 -31.01 -26.12
CA GLN A 539 -22.84 -31.99 -25.05
C GLN A 539 -21.58 -32.19 -24.19
N GLU A 540 -20.41 -32.24 -24.82
CA GLU A 540 -19.11 -32.34 -24.11
C GLU A 540 -18.90 -31.15 -23.17
N LEU A 541 -18.97 -29.91 -23.69
CA LEU A 541 -18.84 -28.68 -22.91
C LEU A 541 -19.88 -28.62 -21.80
N SER A 542 -21.14 -28.93 -22.09
CA SER A 542 -22.22 -28.96 -21.11
C SER A 542 -21.94 -29.90 -19.93
N ARG A 543 -21.49 -31.12 -20.21
CA ARG A 543 -21.18 -32.10 -19.19
C ARG A 543 -20.03 -31.64 -18.29
N LYS A 544 -18.96 -31.14 -18.91
CA LYS A 544 -17.80 -30.64 -18.18
C LYS A 544 -18.08 -29.39 -17.36
N ALA A 545 -18.87 -28.46 -17.90
CA ALA A 545 -19.33 -27.29 -17.18
C ALA A 545 -20.08 -27.66 -15.90
N LYS A 546 -21.05 -28.57 -15.99
CA LYS A 546 -21.81 -29.07 -14.84
C LYS A 546 -20.92 -29.80 -13.82
N GLU A 547 -19.95 -30.61 -14.30
CA GLU A 547 -18.99 -31.28 -13.43
C GLU A 547 -18.19 -30.26 -12.58
N ILE A 548 -17.69 -29.19 -13.20
CA ILE A 548 -16.93 -28.14 -12.50
C ILE A 548 -17.80 -27.42 -11.47
N ILE A 549 -19.02 -27.04 -11.84
CA ILE A 549 -19.94 -26.38 -10.90
C ILE A 549 -20.20 -27.27 -9.67
N THR A 550 -20.44 -28.55 -9.86
CA THR A 550 -20.77 -29.47 -8.75
C THR A 550 -19.53 -29.82 -7.89
N THR A 551 -18.32 -29.75 -8.44
CA THR A 551 -17.10 -30.15 -7.73
C THR A 551 -16.32 -28.97 -7.14
N LYS A 552 -16.47 -27.76 -7.68
CA LYS A 552 -15.72 -26.59 -7.21
C LYS A 552 -16.60 -25.47 -6.64
N HIS A 553 -17.79 -25.29 -7.23
CA HIS A 553 -18.67 -24.17 -6.92
C HIS A 553 -19.90 -24.58 -6.07
N ALA A 554 -19.96 -25.84 -5.64
CA ALA A 554 -21.06 -26.31 -4.80
C ALA A 554 -21.09 -25.57 -3.45
N PRO A 555 -22.29 -25.16 -2.98
CA PRO A 555 -22.44 -24.37 -1.75
C PRO A 555 -21.74 -25.01 -0.54
N GLU A 556 -21.86 -26.33 -0.34
CA GLU A 556 -21.26 -27.04 0.77
C GLU A 556 -19.71 -27.02 0.75
N ILE A 557 -19.12 -27.02 -0.46
CA ILE A 557 -17.66 -26.95 -0.62
C ILE A 557 -17.17 -25.55 -0.30
N CYS A 558 -17.84 -24.54 -0.87
CA CYS A 558 -17.51 -23.13 -0.60
C CYS A 558 -17.74 -22.79 0.88
N GLY A 559 -18.86 -23.21 1.48
CA GLY A 559 -19.16 -22.97 2.90
C GLY A 559 -18.08 -23.53 3.84
N LYS A 560 -17.55 -24.73 3.57
CA LYS A 560 -16.41 -25.29 4.33
C LYS A 560 -15.14 -24.46 4.16
N GLN A 561 -14.88 -23.95 2.95
CA GLN A 561 -13.71 -23.09 2.70
C GLN A 561 -13.87 -21.74 3.42
N TYR A 562 -15.06 -21.16 3.41
CA TYR A 562 -15.37 -19.94 4.18
C TYR A 562 -15.16 -20.15 5.67
N ARG A 563 -15.69 -21.26 6.23
CA ARG A 563 -15.44 -21.60 7.63
C ARG A 563 -13.96 -21.63 7.95
N LYS A 564 -13.17 -22.37 7.15
CA LYS A 564 -11.73 -22.46 7.34
C LYS A 564 -11.06 -21.10 7.27
N ALA A 565 -11.43 -20.27 6.29
CA ALA A 565 -10.89 -18.94 6.14
C ALA A 565 -11.23 -18.05 7.34
N ILE A 566 -12.48 -18.03 7.78
CA ILE A 566 -12.95 -17.20 8.90
C ILE A 566 -12.24 -17.61 10.21
N GLU A 567 -12.12 -18.90 10.48
CA GLU A 567 -11.51 -19.40 11.71
C GLU A 567 -9.99 -19.25 11.78
N ASN A 568 -9.33 -18.94 10.66
CA ASN A 568 -7.90 -18.63 10.64
C ASN A 568 -7.58 -17.22 11.19
N TYR A 569 -8.60 -16.35 11.38
CA TYR A 569 -8.39 -14.99 11.87
C TYR A 569 -8.79 -14.84 13.35
N PRO A 570 -8.12 -13.95 14.10
CA PRO A 570 -8.47 -13.69 15.48
C PRO A 570 -9.89 -13.15 15.61
N LYS A 571 -10.53 -13.47 16.73
CA LYS A 571 -11.91 -13.01 16.99
C LYS A 571 -11.96 -11.49 17.07
N THR A 572 -12.87 -10.88 16.37
CA THR A 572 -13.05 -9.42 16.27
C THR A 572 -13.22 -8.78 17.65
N ARG A 573 -13.98 -9.42 18.55
CA ARG A 573 -14.17 -8.94 19.94
C ARG A 573 -12.88 -8.79 20.75
N LYS A 574 -11.77 -9.43 20.36
CA LYS A 574 -10.46 -9.33 21.03
C LYS A 574 -9.57 -8.23 20.44
N LEU A 575 -9.85 -7.80 19.21
CA LEU A 575 -9.04 -6.83 18.47
C LEU A 575 -9.61 -5.40 18.48
N GLY A 576 -10.84 -5.23 18.95
CA GLY A 576 -11.50 -3.92 18.90
C GLY A 576 -10.80 -2.88 19.78
N ASN A 577 -10.46 -1.73 19.17
CA ASN A 577 -9.94 -0.57 19.90
C ASN A 577 -10.86 -0.17 21.07
N GLN A 578 -12.16 -0.35 20.94
CA GLN A 578 -13.14 -0.11 22.00
C GLN A 578 -12.92 -1.01 23.22
N THR A 579 -12.62 -2.29 23.03
CA THR A 579 -12.31 -3.21 24.11
C THR A 579 -11.03 -2.81 24.85
N LEU A 580 -10.01 -2.42 24.10
CA LEU A 580 -8.75 -1.93 24.68
C LEU A 580 -8.98 -0.62 25.47
N ILE A 581 -9.67 0.36 24.87
CA ILE A 581 -9.99 1.65 25.49
C ILE A 581 -10.83 1.45 26.74
N SER A 582 -11.88 0.62 26.71
CA SER A 582 -12.74 0.34 27.87
C SER A 582 -11.96 -0.32 29.02
N ASN A 583 -10.92 -1.10 28.74
CA ASN A 583 -10.03 -1.67 29.75
C ASN A 583 -8.96 -0.69 30.24
N LEU A 584 -8.51 0.25 29.39
CA LEU A 584 -7.50 1.26 29.75
C LEU A 584 -8.09 2.41 30.58
N VAL A 585 -9.26 2.93 30.18
CA VAL A 585 -9.87 4.11 30.81
C VAL A 585 -9.99 4.00 32.34
N PRO A 586 -10.47 2.89 32.92
CA PRO A 586 -10.54 2.76 34.39
C PRO A 586 -9.15 2.79 35.06
N LEU A 587 -8.09 2.43 34.36
CA LEU A 587 -6.73 2.41 34.91
C LEU A 587 -6.08 3.80 34.90
N ILE A 588 -6.43 4.65 33.92
CA ILE A 588 -5.74 5.91 33.65
C ILE A 588 -6.59 7.16 33.91
N SER A 589 -7.85 7.01 34.28
CA SER A 589 -8.81 8.14 34.47
C SER A 589 -8.36 9.19 35.49
N ASN A 590 -7.48 8.86 36.43
CA ASN A 590 -6.96 9.75 37.47
C ASN A 590 -5.49 10.17 37.22
N GLU A 591 -4.93 9.82 36.05
CA GLU A 591 -3.54 10.14 35.74
C GLU A 591 -3.42 11.54 35.11
N SER A 592 -2.20 12.06 35.02
CA SER A 592 -1.93 13.38 34.43
C SER A 592 -2.08 13.37 32.91
N ASP A 593 -2.41 14.50 32.31
CA ASP A 593 -2.50 14.68 30.85
C ASP A 593 -1.21 14.22 30.15
N LYS A 594 -0.05 14.48 30.74
CA LYS A 594 1.24 14.04 30.24
C LYS A 594 1.32 12.51 30.13
N TYR A 595 0.83 11.79 31.15
CA TYR A 595 0.80 10.32 31.14
C TYR A 595 -0.21 9.78 30.13
N LEU A 596 -1.39 10.41 30.02
CA LEU A 596 -2.41 10.07 29.03
C LEU A 596 -1.85 10.20 27.60
N LEU A 597 -1.11 11.26 27.33
CA LEU A 597 -0.42 11.44 26.03
C LEU A 597 0.62 10.35 25.75
N GLN A 598 1.38 9.93 26.77
CA GLN A 598 2.33 8.82 26.62
C GLN A 598 1.62 7.50 26.30
N VAL A 599 0.53 7.18 27.01
CA VAL A 599 -0.27 5.98 26.74
C VAL A 599 -0.85 6.02 25.33
N ALA A 600 -1.39 7.16 24.89
CA ALA A 600 -1.92 7.33 23.55
C ALA A 600 -0.82 7.15 22.47
N ARG A 601 0.38 7.69 22.72
CA ARG A 601 1.54 7.50 21.85
C ARG A 601 1.96 6.04 21.77
N CYS A 602 2.03 5.33 22.90
CA CYS A 602 2.33 3.90 22.94
C CYS A 602 1.26 3.07 22.20
N LEU A 603 -0.02 3.41 22.36
CA LEU A 603 -1.11 2.79 21.60
C LEU A 603 -0.89 2.91 20.10
N SER A 604 -0.65 4.13 19.61
CA SER A 604 -0.41 4.40 18.19
C SER A 604 0.81 3.64 17.65
N GLN A 605 1.90 3.59 18.44
CA GLN A 605 3.13 2.90 18.05
C GLN A 605 3.03 1.37 18.07
N ASN A 606 2.19 0.81 18.95
CA ASN A 606 1.96 -0.62 19.06
C ASN A 606 0.92 -1.14 18.05
N GLN A 607 0.11 -0.28 17.45
CA GLN A 607 -0.79 -0.70 16.39
C GLN A 607 0.01 -1.17 15.17
N ALA A 608 -0.17 -2.42 14.79
CA ALA A 608 0.40 -2.94 13.57
C ALA A 608 -0.41 -2.43 12.38
N ASN A 609 -0.13 -1.20 11.94
CA ASN A 609 -0.67 -0.73 10.67
C ASN A 609 -0.14 -1.61 9.54
N LYS A 610 -1.03 -2.33 8.86
CA LYS A 610 -0.70 -3.12 7.68
C LYS A 610 -0.49 -2.16 6.51
N LYS A 611 0.70 -1.56 6.37
CA LYS A 611 1.00 -0.81 5.15
C LYS A 611 1.05 -1.75 3.96
N VAL A 612 0.26 -1.46 2.95
CA VAL A 612 0.25 -2.19 1.67
C VAL A 612 1.40 -1.73 0.77
N VAL A 613 1.94 -0.53 1.03
CA VAL A 613 3.02 0.10 0.25
C VAL A 613 4.03 0.72 1.21
N LYS A 614 5.32 0.40 1.04
CA LYS A 614 6.42 1.06 1.78
C LYS A 614 6.50 2.53 1.40
N THR A 615 7.02 3.35 2.29
CA THR A 615 7.15 4.79 2.05
C THR A 615 8.61 5.17 1.84
N LEU A 616 8.88 5.92 0.77
CA LEU A 616 10.11 6.66 0.59
C LEU A 616 9.86 8.11 0.97
N PHE A 617 10.26 8.47 2.18
CA PHE A 617 10.22 9.84 2.67
C PHE A 617 11.34 10.64 2.02
N ILE A 618 11.00 11.76 1.37
CA ILE A 618 11.96 12.67 0.78
C ILE A 618 12.01 13.92 1.65
N ASP A 619 13.10 14.08 2.39
CA ASP A 619 13.30 15.29 3.19
C ASP A 619 13.62 16.48 2.29
N ILE A 620 12.72 17.44 2.33
CA ILE A 620 12.79 18.72 1.61
C ILE A 620 12.70 19.90 2.58
N THR A 621 13.24 19.75 3.76
CA THR A 621 13.11 20.71 4.87
C THR A 621 13.54 22.12 4.45
N ALA A 622 14.70 22.27 3.82
CA ALA A 622 15.18 23.57 3.37
C ALA A 622 14.30 24.11 2.22
N THR A 623 14.05 23.27 1.22
CA THR A 623 13.26 23.61 0.02
C THR A 623 11.83 24.03 0.34
N SER A 624 11.17 23.34 1.27
CA SER A 624 9.78 23.64 1.64
C SER A 624 9.61 24.90 2.47
N ARG A 625 10.63 25.27 3.26
CA ARG A 625 10.59 26.45 4.13
C ARG A 625 11.03 27.73 3.43
N ASN A 626 12.05 27.65 2.62
CA ASN A 626 12.64 28.82 1.97
C ASN A 626 13.26 28.43 0.63
N ASP A 627 12.44 28.34 -0.40
CA ASP A 627 12.89 28.02 -1.76
C ASP A 627 13.67 29.19 -2.37
N LEU A 628 14.96 29.23 -2.09
CA LEU A 628 15.88 30.25 -2.61
C LEU A 628 16.14 30.11 -4.12
N LYS A 629 15.69 28.97 -4.71
CA LYS A 629 15.94 28.61 -6.13
C LYS A 629 17.44 28.51 -6.47
N THR A 630 18.24 28.08 -5.50
CA THR A 630 19.65 27.77 -5.73
C THR A 630 19.83 26.43 -6.42
N GLY A 631 21.08 26.03 -6.68
CA GLY A 631 21.37 24.74 -7.32
C GLY A 631 20.88 23.54 -6.53
N ILE A 632 21.00 23.57 -5.19
CA ILE A 632 20.61 22.47 -4.30
C ILE A 632 19.09 22.28 -4.29
N GLU A 633 18.31 23.35 -4.08
CA GLU A 633 16.84 23.25 -4.09
C GLU A 633 16.31 22.86 -5.47
N ARG A 634 16.99 23.26 -6.55
CA ARG A 634 16.64 22.81 -7.91
C ARG A 634 16.84 21.31 -8.05
N VAL A 635 17.96 20.76 -7.57
CA VAL A 635 18.23 19.32 -7.57
C VAL A 635 17.21 18.58 -6.72
N ALA A 636 16.93 19.06 -5.50
CA ALA A 636 15.95 18.46 -4.60
C ALA A 636 14.56 18.40 -5.24
N ARG A 637 14.10 19.49 -5.86
CA ARG A 637 12.80 19.51 -6.61
C ARG A 637 12.81 18.58 -7.80
N ALA A 638 13.88 18.54 -8.59
CA ALA A 638 13.97 17.67 -9.76
C ALA A 638 13.89 16.18 -9.35
N ILE A 639 14.64 15.79 -8.33
CA ILE A 639 14.60 14.42 -7.77
C ILE A 639 13.19 14.12 -7.26
N LEU A 640 12.60 15.03 -6.49
CA LEU A 640 11.22 14.85 -5.97
C LEU A 640 10.21 14.63 -7.08
N LEU A 641 10.19 15.50 -8.12
CA LEU A 641 9.24 15.39 -9.23
C LEU A 641 9.45 14.11 -10.04
N GLN A 642 10.69 13.69 -10.28
CA GLN A 642 11.00 12.43 -10.96
C GLN A 642 10.55 11.23 -10.13
N LEU A 643 10.77 11.21 -8.83
CA LEU A 643 10.31 10.15 -7.95
C LEU A 643 8.79 10.10 -7.85
N ILE A 644 8.10 11.24 -7.83
CA ILE A 644 6.62 11.28 -7.85
C ILE A 644 6.09 10.71 -9.17
N ASN A 645 6.68 11.10 -10.31
CA ASN A 645 6.24 10.62 -11.63
C ASN A 645 6.58 9.14 -11.86
N ASN A 646 7.73 8.69 -11.35
CA ASN A 646 8.29 7.35 -11.56
C ASN A 646 8.72 6.75 -10.20
N PRO A 647 7.79 6.44 -9.31
CA PRO A 647 8.13 5.87 -8.01
C PRO A 647 8.82 4.51 -8.17
N PRO A 648 9.83 4.20 -7.35
CA PRO A 648 10.40 2.85 -7.30
C PRO A 648 9.31 1.83 -6.99
N LYS A 649 9.40 0.66 -7.63
CA LYS A 649 8.40 -0.40 -7.42
C LYS A 649 8.28 -0.72 -5.92
N GLY A 650 7.04 -0.69 -5.43
CA GLY A 650 6.75 -0.99 -4.05
C GLY A 650 6.89 0.17 -3.07
N TYR A 651 7.18 1.37 -3.54
CA TYR A 651 7.28 2.56 -2.70
C TYR A 651 6.29 3.64 -3.10
N ARG A 652 5.69 4.28 -2.10
CA ARG A 652 4.99 5.55 -2.22
C ARG A 652 5.94 6.67 -1.84
N ILE A 653 5.92 7.75 -2.60
CA ILE A 653 6.78 8.92 -2.35
C ILE A 653 6.05 9.90 -1.44
N GLU A 654 6.67 10.24 -0.32
CA GLU A 654 6.15 11.21 0.65
C GLU A 654 7.21 12.27 0.95
N PRO A 655 7.07 13.47 0.41
CA PRO A 655 7.89 14.60 0.84
C PRO A 655 7.61 14.96 2.29
N VAL A 656 8.67 15.23 3.04
CA VAL A 656 8.62 15.52 4.47
C VAL A 656 9.52 16.70 4.83
N TYR A 657 9.25 17.31 5.98
CA TYR A 657 10.13 18.35 6.53
C TYR A 657 10.23 18.25 8.05
N LEU A 658 11.37 18.64 8.59
CA LEU A 658 11.60 18.77 10.02
C LEU A 658 10.78 19.93 10.58
N ALA A 659 10.07 19.68 11.66
CA ALA A 659 9.32 20.66 12.43
C ALA A 659 9.77 20.61 13.89
N GLU A 660 9.59 21.72 14.59
CA GLU A 660 9.89 21.85 16.02
C GLU A 660 8.66 22.40 16.73
N ASP A 661 8.34 21.80 17.87
CA ASP A 661 7.28 22.23 18.74
C ASP A 661 7.71 22.02 20.19
N GLU A 662 7.69 23.09 21.00
CA GLU A 662 8.08 23.09 22.42
C GLU A 662 9.48 22.46 22.69
N GLY A 663 10.44 22.64 21.77
CA GLY A 663 11.79 22.08 21.86
C GLY A 663 11.93 20.63 21.41
N SER A 664 10.86 20.00 20.95
CA SER A 664 10.87 18.64 20.37
C SER A 664 10.85 18.70 18.86
N TRP A 665 11.82 18.02 18.23
CA TRP A 665 11.91 17.92 16.77
C TRP A 665 11.24 16.64 16.27
N TYR A 666 10.61 16.71 15.09
CA TYR A 666 9.98 15.57 14.40
C TYR A 666 9.78 15.88 12.92
N TYR A 667 9.52 14.84 12.12
CA TYR A 667 9.13 15.01 10.72
C TYR A 667 7.64 15.17 10.55
N ARG A 668 7.23 16.09 9.67
CA ARG A 668 5.87 16.23 9.14
C ARG A 668 5.84 15.95 7.65
N TYR A 669 4.70 15.49 7.15
CA TYR A 669 4.45 15.45 5.73
C TYR A 669 4.47 16.87 5.13
N ALA A 670 5.03 17.03 3.92
CA ALA A 670 5.01 18.29 3.17
C ALA A 670 3.90 18.27 2.09
N ARG A 671 2.68 17.90 2.50
CA ARG A 671 1.55 17.67 1.58
C ARG A 671 1.08 18.94 0.92
N ASN A 672 0.91 20.00 1.69
CA ASN A 672 0.52 21.32 1.16
C ASN A 672 1.50 21.87 0.14
N TYR A 673 2.79 21.79 0.44
CA TYR A 673 3.86 22.20 -0.49
C TYR A 673 3.80 21.36 -1.77
N THR A 674 3.70 20.05 -1.62
CA THR A 674 3.76 19.12 -2.76
C THR A 674 2.56 19.25 -3.68
N LEU A 675 1.34 19.34 -3.14
CA LEU A 675 0.13 19.56 -3.94
C LEU A 675 0.19 20.90 -4.70
N SER A 676 0.68 21.96 -4.02
CA SER A 676 0.91 23.26 -4.67
C SER A 676 1.94 23.19 -5.80
N LEU A 677 3.04 22.46 -5.58
CA LEU A 677 4.08 22.24 -6.61
C LEU A 677 3.52 21.50 -7.84
N LEU A 678 2.56 20.58 -7.62
CA LEU A 678 1.91 19.81 -8.68
C LEU A 678 0.70 20.52 -9.32
N ASN A 679 0.38 21.75 -8.91
CA ASN A 679 -0.81 22.50 -9.30
C ASN A 679 -2.12 21.73 -8.99
N CYS A 680 -2.15 21.01 -7.88
CA CYS A 680 -3.34 20.33 -7.37
C CYS A 680 -3.96 21.14 -6.22
N PRO A 681 -5.27 21.00 -5.94
CA PRO A 681 -5.88 21.53 -4.72
C PRO A 681 -5.16 21.00 -3.49
N ASN A 682 -4.88 21.85 -2.51
CA ASN A 682 -4.06 21.53 -1.34
C ASN A 682 -4.78 21.69 0.01
N ASP A 683 -6.08 21.92 0.00
CA ASP A 683 -6.92 22.20 1.18
C ASP A 683 -7.56 20.96 1.81
N TRP A 684 -7.24 19.78 1.34
CA TRP A 684 -7.87 18.52 1.75
C TRP A 684 -6.93 17.52 2.47
N LEU A 685 -5.62 17.76 2.49
CA LEU A 685 -4.62 16.99 3.25
C LEU A 685 -3.89 17.91 4.22
N SER A 686 -3.75 17.49 5.46
CA SER A 686 -2.95 18.19 6.47
C SER A 686 -1.51 17.68 6.51
N ASP A 687 -0.60 18.58 6.93
CA ASP A 687 0.81 18.25 7.17
C ASP A 687 0.94 17.60 8.56
N ASP A 688 0.45 16.38 8.71
CA ASP A 688 0.53 15.61 9.95
C ASP A 688 1.95 15.13 10.26
N VAL A 689 2.19 14.70 11.50
CA VAL A 689 3.40 13.95 11.87
C VAL A 689 3.47 12.67 11.04
N ILE A 690 4.67 12.32 10.57
CA ILE A 690 4.83 11.13 9.72
C ILE A 690 4.52 9.84 10.47
N ASP A 691 3.87 8.91 9.79
CA ASP A 691 3.70 7.53 10.24
C ASP A 691 4.78 6.65 9.60
N ALA A 692 5.93 6.58 10.25
CA ALA A 692 7.07 5.81 9.78
C ALA A 692 7.03 4.38 10.31
N GLN A 693 7.32 3.40 9.44
CA GLN A 693 7.24 1.97 9.73
C GLN A 693 8.47 1.21 9.21
N THR A 694 8.60 -0.03 9.64
CA THR A 694 9.68 -0.92 9.20
C THR A 694 9.70 -1.09 7.68
N GLY A 695 10.87 -0.92 7.09
CA GLY A 695 11.09 -1.01 5.64
C GLY A 695 10.87 0.29 4.89
N ASP A 696 10.41 1.37 5.56
CA ASP A 696 10.41 2.71 5.00
C ASP A 696 11.85 3.25 4.87
N ILE A 697 12.02 4.23 4.01
CA ILE A 697 13.31 4.87 3.75
C ILE A 697 13.15 6.37 3.94
N LEU A 698 14.05 7.00 4.70
CA LEU A 698 14.23 8.45 4.70
C LEU A 698 15.40 8.79 3.78
N PHE A 699 15.17 9.64 2.78
CA PHE A 699 16.18 10.16 1.88
C PHE A 699 16.19 11.69 1.98
N ALA A 700 17.25 12.25 2.58
CA ALA A 700 17.46 13.68 2.67
C ALA A 700 18.12 14.20 1.39
N GLY A 701 17.30 14.81 0.53
CA GLY A 701 17.69 15.30 -0.79
C GLY A 701 18.12 16.76 -0.84
N ASP A 702 17.99 17.50 0.28
CA ASP A 702 18.43 18.89 0.39
C ASP A 702 19.34 19.12 1.61
N LEU A 703 19.77 20.35 1.82
CA LEU A 703 20.71 20.71 2.87
C LEU A 703 20.03 21.55 3.97
N ALA A 704 19.55 20.87 5.01
CA ALA A 704 18.88 21.50 6.15
C ALA A 704 19.81 21.77 7.36
N GLY A 705 21.12 21.74 7.20
CA GLY A 705 22.17 22.15 8.10
C GLY A 705 21.91 21.97 9.60
N GLY A 706 21.77 23.08 10.31
CA GLY A 706 21.58 23.11 11.76
C GLY A 706 20.31 22.40 12.26
N MET A 707 19.23 22.33 11.44
CA MET A 707 18.00 21.63 11.83
C MET A 707 18.23 20.12 11.95
N VAL A 708 19.05 19.53 11.09
CA VAL A 708 19.45 18.11 11.17
C VAL A 708 20.24 17.84 12.45
N VAL A 709 21.11 18.78 12.86
CA VAL A 709 21.90 18.67 14.09
C VAL A 709 20.98 18.70 15.33
N GLU A 710 20.01 19.61 15.35
CA GLU A 710 19.06 19.71 16.48
C GLU A 710 18.10 18.51 16.51
N ALA A 711 17.67 18.02 15.34
CA ALA A 711 16.86 16.80 15.26
C ALA A 711 17.60 15.57 15.79
N GLU A 712 18.90 15.44 15.54
CA GLU A 712 19.72 14.36 16.14
C GLU A 712 19.79 14.48 17.66
N LYS A 713 20.02 15.68 18.18
CA LYS A 713 20.05 15.93 19.64
C LYS A 713 18.73 15.58 20.31
N SER A 714 17.61 15.77 19.61
CA SER A 714 16.26 15.39 20.05
C SER A 714 15.95 13.90 19.88
N GLY A 715 16.83 13.11 19.27
CA GLY A 715 16.66 11.67 19.11
C GLY A 715 15.78 11.22 17.91
N VAL A 716 15.44 12.13 16.99
CA VAL A 716 14.56 11.83 15.83
C VAL A 716 15.08 10.65 15.01
N TYR A 717 16.38 10.65 14.68
CA TYR A 717 16.97 9.59 13.86
C TYR A 717 17.07 8.27 14.61
N CYS A 718 17.30 8.31 15.92
CA CYS A 718 17.25 7.13 16.78
C CYS A 718 15.84 6.51 16.77
N GLU A 719 14.79 7.33 16.91
CA GLU A 719 13.39 6.86 16.87
C GLU A 719 13.06 6.23 15.50
N LEU A 720 13.41 6.87 14.39
CA LEU A 720 13.18 6.34 13.04
C LEU A 720 13.90 5.01 12.83
N ARG A 721 15.14 4.90 13.27
CA ARG A 721 15.91 3.65 13.18
C ARG A 721 15.29 2.56 14.04
N ASN A 722 14.83 2.88 15.24
CA ASN A 722 14.10 1.95 16.11
C ASN A 722 12.83 1.40 15.44
N LYS A 723 12.14 2.23 14.65
CA LYS A 723 11.00 1.80 13.80
C LYS A 723 11.42 0.98 12.58
N GLY A 724 12.70 0.87 12.28
CA GLY A 724 13.23 0.12 11.14
C GLY A 724 13.24 0.90 9.83
N VAL A 725 13.32 2.22 9.91
CA VAL A 725 13.50 3.11 8.76
C VAL A 725 14.98 3.16 8.38
N SER A 726 15.29 3.00 7.10
CA SER A 726 16.65 3.24 6.59
C SER A 726 16.86 4.73 6.36
N ILE A 727 17.96 5.27 6.88
CA ILE A 727 18.27 6.71 6.83
C ILE A 727 19.38 6.95 5.82
N ASN A 728 19.10 7.80 4.83
CA ASN A 728 20.05 8.11 3.76
C ASN A 728 20.12 9.62 3.54
N PHE A 729 21.33 10.15 3.41
CA PHE A 729 21.57 11.56 3.15
C PHE A 729 22.30 11.80 1.84
N THR A 730 22.09 12.98 1.24
CA THR A 730 22.87 13.47 0.12
C THR A 730 23.96 14.40 0.61
N VAL A 731 25.18 14.21 0.11
CA VAL A 731 26.29 15.15 0.30
C VAL A 731 26.65 15.76 -1.05
N PHE A 732 26.54 17.10 -1.13
CA PHE A 732 26.76 17.84 -2.37
C PHE A 732 28.23 18.14 -2.60
N ASP A 733 28.94 18.63 -1.60
CA ASP A 733 30.40 18.90 -1.62
C ASP A 733 30.95 18.97 -0.19
N LEU A 734 32.28 19.10 -0.06
CA LEU A 734 32.97 19.31 1.21
C LEU A 734 33.64 20.69 1.23
N LEU A 735 33.28 21.56 0.31
CA LEU A 735 33.97 22.87 0.11
C LEU A 735 33.98 23.76 1.35
N PRO A 736 32.92 23.84 2.21
CA PRO A 736 33.01 24.62 3.44
C PRO A 736 34.12 24.16 4.39
N GLU A 737 34.48 22.89 4.38
CA GLU A 737 35.58 22.31 5.14
C GLU A 737 36.94 22.52 4.46
N GLN A 738 36.99 22.36 3.13
CA GLN A 738 38.22 22.40 2.34
C GLN A 738 38.69 23.82 2.07
N CYS A 739 37.76 24.77 1.87
CA CYS A 739 38.05 26.17 1.50
C CYS A 739 37.27 27.14 2.40
N PRO A 740 37.48 27.12 3.72
CA PRO A 740 36.70 27.92 4.68
C PRO A 740 36.81 29.44 4.44
N GLU A 741 37.86 29.92 3.81
CA GLU A 741 38.06 31.32 3.43
C GLU A 741 37.09 31.78 2.33
N MET A 742 36.50 30.89 1.56
CA MET A 742 35.52 31.18 0.52
C MET A 742 34.07 31.26 1.05
N PHE A 743 33.86 30.90 2.30
CA PHE A 743 32.52 30.84 2.95
C PHE A 743 32.41 31.87 4.08
N PRO A 744 31.21 32.18 4.56
CA PRO A 744 31.02 33.04 5.72
C PRO A 744 31.81 32.54 6.95
N PRO A 745 32.31 33.44 7.81
CA PRO A 745 33.02 33.04 9.01
C PRO A 745 32.21 32.08 9.88
N GLY A 746 32.80 30.94 10.26
CA GLY A 746 32.16 29.90 11.07
C GLY A 746 31.31 28.89 10.30
N ALA A 747 31.09 29.08 9.01
CA ALA A 747 30.32 28.14 8.17
C ALA A 747 30.91 26.73 8.16
N ASN A 748 32.26 26.65 8.13
CA ASN A 748 32.95 25.35 8.21
C ASN A 748 32.64 24.59 9.49
N LEU A 749 32.58 25.26 10.65
CA LEU A 749 32.29 24.60 11.92
C LEU A 749 30.89 24.02 11.95
N SER A 750 29.91 24.81 11.50
CA SER A 750 28.50 24.34 11.40
C SER A 750 28.34 23.21 10.39
N TYR A 751 29.10 23.30 9.29
CA TYR A 751 29.08 22.25 8.27
C TYR A 751 29.71 20.96 8.78
N ALA A 752 30.84 21.02 9.46
CA ALA A 752 31.49 19.86 10.07
C ALA A 752 30.60 19.19 11.11
N GLU A 753 29.89 19.97 11.93
CA GLU A 753 28.91 19.40 12.88
C GLU A 753 27.79 18.65 12.18
N TRP A 754 27.22 19.25 11.13
CA TRP A 754 26.22 18.60 10.29
C TRP A 754 26.76 17.33 9.64
N LEU A 755 27.95 17.37 9.03
CA LEU A 755 28.56 16.23 8.35
C LEU A 755 28.82 15.05 9.32
N LYS A 756 29.25 15.38 10.56
CA LYS A 756 29.40 14.38 11.63
C LYS A 756 28.08 13.69 11.95
N VAL A 757 27.01 14.45 12.08
CA VAL A 757 25.66 13.89 12.31
C VAL A 757 25.26 13.01 11.13
N VAL A 758 25.38 13.48 9.90
CA VAL A 758 25.07 12.73 8.69
C VAL A 758 25.83 11.40 8.66
N CYS A 759 27.13 11.43 8.87
CA CYS A 759 27.96 10.21 8.90
C CYS A 759 27.61 9.28 10.06
N LYS A 760 27.16 9.80 11.20
CA LYS A 760 26.74 9.01 12.36
C LYS A 760 25.41 8.30 12.13
N VAL A 761 24.40 9.01 11.61
CA VAL A 761 23.02 8.52 11.57
C VAL A 761 22.66 7.78 10.29
N SER A 762 23.40 7.99 9.19
CA SER A 762 23.05 7.39 7.88
C SER A 762 23.40 5.91 7.79
N ASP A 763 22.54 5.14 7.15
CA ASP A 763 22.87 3.81 6.64
C ASP A 763 23.66 3.93 5.33
N LYS A 764 23.26 4.92 4.48
CA LYS A 764 23.96 5.22 3.22
C LYS A 764 24.06 6.72 3.04
N VAL A 765 25.17 7.16 2.43
CA VAL A 765 25.34 8.52 1.94
C VAL A 765 25.48 8.45 0.42
N VAL A 766 24.76 9.35 -0.27
CA VAL A 766 24.80 9.46 -1.72
C VAL A 766 25.44 10.80 -2.10
N CYS A 767 26.62 10.77 -2.67
CA CYS A 767 27.32 11.94 -3.14
C CYS A 767 26.92 12.28 -4.58
N ILE A 768 26.99 13.56 -4.97
CA ILE A 768 26.62 14.00 -6.32
C ILE A 768 27.67 13.68 -7.40
N SER A 769 28.84 13.22 -7.00
CA SER A 769 29.91 12.78 -7.91
C SER A 769 30.84 11.79 -7.21
N LYS A 770 31.62 11.06 -8.01
CA LYS A 770 32.64 10.17 -7.48
C LYS A 770 33.71 10.94 -6.71
N ALA A 771 34.10 12.14 -7.18
CA ALA A 771 35.09 12.97 -6.48
C ALA A 771 34.63 13.31 -5.05
N VAL A 772 33.39 13.75 -4.89
CA VAL A 772 32.81 14.04 -3.57
C VAL A 772 32.74 12.79 -2.69
N ALA A 773 32.45 11.63 -3.28
CA ALA A 773 32.44 10.37 -2.54
C ALA A 773 33.84 9.98 -2.05
N ASP A 774 34.86 10.11 -2.92
CA ASP A 774 36.24 9.81 -2.57
C ASP A 774 36.76 10.80 -1.48
N GLU A 775 36.37 12.08 -1.54
CA GLU A 775 36.72 13.09 -0.53
C GLU A 775 36.03 12.83 0.81
N LEU A 776 34.75 12.43 0.77
CA LEU A 776 34.01 12.07 1.97
C LEU A 776 34.59 10.82 2.64
N ASP A 777 35.04 9.84 1.88
CA ASP A 777 35.67 8.62 2.41
C ASP A 777 36.97 8.97 3.18
N VAL A 778 37.82 9.81 2.59
CA VAL A 778 39.01 10.33 3.26
C VAL A 778 38.69 11.14 4.52
N TRP A 779 37.61 11.93 4.48
CA TRP A 779 37.17 12.72 5.64
C TRP A 779 36.65 11.81 6.77
N VAL A 780 35.89 10.76 6.44
CA VAL A 780 35.39 9.76 7.40
C VAL A 780 36.52 8.99 8.05
N ASP A 781 37.55 8.58 7.28
CA ASP A 781 38.74 7.90 7.81
C ASP A 781 39.54 8.76 8.77
N SER A 782 39.54 10.09 8.54
CA SER A 782 40.22 11.06 9.37
C SER A 782 39.47 11.43 10.66
N ASN A 783 38.20 11.08 10.76
CA ASN A 783 37.30 11.36 11.89
C ASN A 783 36.77 10.05 12.47
N SER A 784 37.06 9.76 13.73
CA SER A 784 36.56 8.54 14.41
C SER A 784 35.06 8.67 14.69
N PHE A 785 34.27 7.70 14.23
CA PHE A 785 32.83 7.55 14.54
C PHE A 785 32.56 6.24 15.20
N GLU A 786 31.83 6.24 16.31
CA GLU A 786 31.24 5.02 16.85
C GLU A 786 30.01 4.63 15.99
N ARG A 787 30.17 3.59 15.22
CA ARG A 787 29.10 3.05 14.37
C ARG A 787 28.98 1.54 14.56
N VAL A 788 27.75 1.06 14.54
CA VAL A 788 27.47 -0.38 14.61
C VAL A 788 27.74 -1.06 13.25
N LYS A 789 27.48 -0.34 12.15
CA LYS A 789 27.77 -0.78 10.77
C LYS A 789 28.67 0.21 10.05
N PRO A 790 29.55 -0.24 9.12
CA PRO A 790 30.28 0.66 8.23
C PRO A 790 29.33 1.58 7.46
N LEU A 791 29.73 2.82 7.22
CA LEU A 791 28.99 3.74 6.37
C LEU A 791 29.10 3.30 4.93
N ASN A 792 27.98 3.20 4.24
CA ASN A 792 27.94 2.91 2.80
C ASN A 792 27.93 4.22 2.03
N ILE A 793 29.06 4.57 1.41
CA ILE A 793 29.21 5.78 0.59
C ILE A 793 29.04 5.41 -0.87
N ASN A 794 28.07 6.05 -1.53
CA ASN A 794 27.76 5.89 -2.95
C ASN A 794 27.73 7.26 -3.63
N TRP A 795 27.65 7.26 -4.94
CA TRP A 795 27.52 8.49 -5.71
C TRP A 795 26.56 8.33 -6.90
N MET A 796 26.01 9.45 -7.35
CA MET A 796 25.16 9.53 -8.52
C MET A 796 25.54 10.74 -9.38
N HIS A 797 25.24 10.71 -10.67
CA HIS A 797 25.31 11.90 -11.51
C HIS A 797 24.00 12.69 -11.42
N LEU A 798 24.14 14.03 -11.34
CA LEU A 798 22.99 14.90 -11.46
C LEU A 798 22.48 14.94 -12.89
N GLY A 799 21.15 15.01 -13.05
CA GLY A 799 20.51 15.21 -14.34
C GLY A 799 20.69 16.63 -14.88
N ALA A 800 20.52 16.81 -16.18
CA ALA A 800 20.67 18.10 -16.87
C ALA A 800 19.37 18.68 -17.45
N ASP A 801 18.22 18.01 -17.29
CA ASP A 801 16.95 18.44 -17.88
C ASP A 801 16.33 19.59 -17.11
N LEU A 802 16.43 20.81 -17.66
CA LEU A 802 15.85 22.03 -17.09
C LEU A 802 14.31 22.03 -17.16
N GLY A 803 13.73 21.38 -18.17
CA GLY A 803 12.28 21.35 -18.41
C GLY A 803 11.46 20.52 -17.41
N GLU A 804 12.11 19.61 -16.67
CA GLU A 804 11.45 18.67 -15.76
C GLU A 804 11.36 19.16 -14.30
N THR A 805 11.86 20.39 -14.01
CA THR A 805 12.05 20.89 -12.63
C THR A 805 10.92 21.80 -12.14
N ALA A 806 9.69 21.68 -12.68
CA ALA A 806 8.60 22.66 -12.46
C ALA A 806 9.10 24.11 -12.67
N PRO A 807 9.46 24.46 -13.91
CA PRO A 807 10.17 25.68 -14.20
C PRO A 807 9.35 26.91 -13.84
N SER A 808 9.99 27.92 -13.29
CA SER A 808 9.42 29.26 -13.22
C SER A 808 9.23 29.79 -14.65
N LYS A 809 8.01 30.17 -15.00
CA LYS A 809 7.65 30.65 -16.34
C LYS A 809 7.60 32.18 -16.39
N GLY A 810 7.83 32.71 -17.57
CA GLY A 810 7.73 34.12 -17.86
C GLY A 810 9.06 34.72 -18.29
N MET A 811 8.94 35.65 -19.22
CA MET A 811 10.09 36.41 -19.68
C MET A 811 9.74 37.90 -19.56
N PRO A 812 10.66 38.74 -19.01
CA PRO A 812 10.46 40.15 -18.97
C PRO A 812 10.38 40.71 -20.40
N SER A 813 9.69 41.82 -20.59
CA SER A 813 9.46 42.44 -21.91
C SER A 813 10.77 42.75 -22.64
N GLU A 814 11.81 43.15 -21.90
CA GLU A 814 13.16 43.47 -22.38
C GLU A 814 14.01 42.23 -22.76
N ALA A 815 13.64 41.04 -22.34
CA ALA A 815 14.39 39.80 -22.60
C ALA A 815 14.68 39.58 -24.08
N LYS A 816 13.70 39.87 -24.98
CA LYS A 816 13.88 39.75 -26.43
C LYS A 816 14.97 40.68 -26.95
N VAL A 817 15.07 41.89 -26.41
CA VAL A 817 16.06 42.89 -26.80
C VAL A 817 17.45 42.44 -26.34
N VAL A 818 17.56 41.92 -25.11
CA VAL A 818 18.78 41.40 -24.53
C VAL A 818 19.29 40.17 -25.32
N LEU A 819 18.44 39.19 -25.56
CA LEU A 819 18.78 37.98 -26.33
C LEU A 819 19.21 38.30 -27.76
N LYS A 820 18.64 39.35 -28.42
CA LYS A 820 19.04 39.80 -29.74
C LYS A 820 20.49 40.30 -29.70
N LYS A 821 20.93 40.99 -28.63
CA LYS A 821 22.32 41.42 -28.48
C LYS A 821 23.28 40.21 -28.30
N PHE A 822 22.84 39.14 -27.64
CA PHE A 822 23.65 37.93 -27.48
C PHE A 822 23.88 37.22 -28.83
N ASN A 823 22.88 37.19 -29.70
CA ASN A 823 23.01 36.58 -31.02
C ASN A 823 23.82 37.41 -32.02
N GLN A 824 24.15 38.67 -31.71
CA GLN A 824 24.90 39.56 -32.61
C GLN A 824 26.42 39.46 -32.45
N LYS A 825 26.88 38.95 -31.31
CA LYS A 825 28.29 38.86 -30.96
C LYS A 825 28.58 37.56 -30.23
N ALA A 826 29.84 37.12 -30.26
CA ALA A 826 30.26 36.00 -29.42
C ALA A 826 29.93 36.31 -27.95
N THR A 827 29.10 35.50 -27.34
CA THR A 827 28.59 35.71 -26.00
C THR A 827 29.03 34.56 -25.09
N LEU A 828 29.77 34.91 -24.06
CA LEU A 828 30.23 33.93 -23.08
C LEU A 828 29.38 34.07 -21.81
N LEU A 829 28.89 32.94 -21.33
CA LEU A 829 27.92 32.85 -20.26
C LEU A 829 28.54 32.29 -18.98
N MET A 830 28.27 32.89 -17.86
CA MET A 830 28.60 32.41 -16.54
C MET A 830 27.35 32.30 -15.72
N VAL A 831 27.05 31.07 -15.22
CA VAL A 831 25.80 30.78 -14.49
C VAL A 831 26.13 30.28 -13.08
N GLY A 832 25.48 30.87 -12.09
CA GLY A 832 25.58 30.48 -10.69
C GLY A 832 25.42 31.67 -9.75
N THR A 833 25.09 31.41 -8.51
CA THR A 833 25.03 32.40 -7.43
C THR A 833 26.37 33.16 -7.36
N ILE A 834 26.31 34.47 -7.18
CA ILE A 834 27.51 35.28 -7.01
C ILE A 834 28.11 34.98 -5.64
N GLU A 835 29.16 34.18 -5.67
CA GLU A 835 29.90 33.71 -4.49
C GLU A 835 31.43 33.88 -4.71
N PRO A 836 32.23 33.95 -3.62
CA PRO A 836 33.69 34.14 -3.77
C PRO A 836 34.37 33.09 -4.66
N ARG A 837 34.01 31.81 -4.48
CA ARG A 837 34.60 30.65 -5.16
C ARG A 837 34.27 30.54 -6.67
N LYS A 838 33.29 31.26 -7.17
CA LYS A 838 32.85 31.16 -8.58
C LYS A 838 33.75 31.98 -9.55
N GLY A 839 34.72 32.66 -9.08
CA GLY A 839 35.74 33.33 -9.94
C GLY A 839 35.21 34.53 -10.73
N HIS A 840 34.19 35.22 -10.23
CA HIS A 840 33.59 36.39 -10.93
C HIS A 840 34.58 37.54 -11.13
N LEU A 841 35.42 37.87 -10.12
CA LEU A 841 36.41 38.94 -10.24
C LEU A 841 37.45 38.64 -11.29
N GLN A 842 37.96 37.42 -11.32
CA GLN A 842 38.92 36.93 -12.29
C GLN A 842 38.34 36.96 -13.71
N THR A 843 37.09 36.47 -13.87
CA THR A 843 36.41 36.49 -15.16
C THR A 843 36.21 37.93 -15.67
N ILE A 844 35.70 38.85 -14.82
CA ILE A 844 35.53 40.26 -15.22
C ILE A 844 36.87 40.87 -15.62
N ALA A 845 37.96 40.66 -14.85
CA ALA A 845 39.28 41.17 -15.15
C ALA A 845 39.81 40.63 -16.49
N ALA A 846 39.62 39.34 -16.79
CA ALA A 846 39.98 38.75 -18.07
C ALA A 846 39.27 39.44 -19.25
N PHE A 847 37.95 39.71 -19.09
CA PHE A 847 37.17 40.38 -20.10
C PHE A 847 37.56 41.86 -20.28
N GLU A 848 37.90 42.57 -19.22
CA GLU A 848 38.46 43.93 -19.29
C GLU A 848 39.72 43.94 -20.18
N MET A 849 40.64 42.96 -20.03
CA MET A 849 41.82 42.80 -20.88
C MET A 849 41.46 42.51 -22.32
N LEU A 850 40.48 41.58 -22.57
CA LEU A 850 40.04 41.27 -23.93
C LEU A 850 39.40 42.49 -24.63
N TRP A 851 38.56 43.23 -23.94
CA TRP A 851 37.95 44.47 -24.47
C TRP A 851 38.97 45.54 -24.78
N GLN A 852 40.03 45.70 -23.96
CA GLN A 852 41.14 46.61 -24.22
C GLN A 852 41.93 46.18 -25.45
N GLN A 853 42.07 44.91 -25.73
CA GLN A 853 42.70 44.36 -26.94
C GLN A 853 41.78 44.43 -28.17
N GLY A 854 40.62 45.02 -28.06
CA GLY A 854 39.69 45.24 -29.18
C GLY A 854 38.71 44.06 -29.49
N PHE A 855 38.69 43.02 -28.68
CA PHE A 855 37.69 41.94 -28.90
C PHE A 855 36.28 42.45 -28.59
N ASP A 856 35.39 42.29 -29.56
CA ASP A 856 33.97 42.66 -29.40
C ASP A 856 33.11 41.51 -29.02
N ILE A 857 33.22 41.08 -27.75
CA ILE A 857 32.56 39.92 -27.16
C ILE A 857 31.72 40.32 -25.95
N ASN A 858 30.64 39.57 -25.67
CA ASN A 858 29.79 39.76 -24.48
C ASN A 858 30.20 38.83 -23.34
N LEU A 859 30.12 39.33 -22.11
CA LEU A 859 30.07 38.54 -20.88
C LEU A 859 28.67 38.64 -20.28
N VAL A 860 28.02 37.52 -20.10
CA VAL A 860 26.72 37.41 -19.44
C VAL A 860 26.89 36.64 -18.12
N ILE A 861 26.51 37.26 -17.03
CA ILE A 861 26.50 36.67 -15.70
C ILE A 861 25.05 36.46 -15.32
N VAL A 862 24.68 35.22 -15.05
CA VAL A 862 23.33 34.83 -14.57
C VAL A 862 23.46 34.28 -13.17
N GLY A 863 22.82 34.93 -12.22
CA GLY A 863 22.76 34.46 -10.84
C GLY A 863 22.40 35.56 -9.86
N LYS A 864 21.79 35.14 -8.76
CA LYS A 864 21.49 36.02 -7.63
C LYS A 864 22.75 36.34 -6.83
N GLU A 865 22.70 37.43 -6.11
CA GLU A 865 23.66 37.74 -5.09
C GLU A 865 23.59 36.74 -3.94
N GLY A 866 24.72 36.16 -3.54
CA GLY A 866 24.78 35.18 -2.44
C GLY A 866 24.72 35.86 -1.07
N TRP A 867 24.21 35.15 -0.10
CA TRP A 867 24.19 35.50 1.34
C TRP A 867 23.64 36.90 1.64
N GLN A 868 22.56 37.29 0.96
CA GLN A 868 22.01 38.66 1.08
C GLN A 868 21.57 39.01 2.51
N ASP A 869 21.18 38.01 3.32
CA ASP A 869 20.75 38.20 4.70
C ASP A 869 21.92 38.44 5.68
N LEU A 870 23.14 38.27 5.22
CA LEU A 870 24.34 38.51 6.05
C LEU A 870 24.87 39.94 5.89
N PRO A 871 25.46 40.52 6.95
CA PRO A 871 26.16 41.79 6.86
C PRO A 871 27.33 41.74 5.86
N ASP A 872 27.62 42.86 5.19
CA ASP A 872 28.65 42.93 4.15
C ASP A 872 30.02 42.41 4.58
N GLU A 873 30.39 42.61 5.87
CA GLU A 873 31.66 42.15 6.45
C GLU A 873 31.79 40.62 6.47
N GLN A 874 30.65 39.92 6.49
CA GLN A 874 30.60 38.45 6.51
C GLN A 874 30.51 37.84 5.12
N ARG A 875 30.18 38.64 4.09
CA ARG A 875 29.93 38.20 2.72
C ARG A 875 31.18 38.09 1.87
N ARG A 876 32.36 38.15 2.47
CA ARG A 876 33.66 37.97 1.82
C ARG A 876 33.85 38.94 0.64
N THR A 877 34.05 38.42 -0.58
CA THR A 877 34.28 39.23 -1.79
C THR A 877 32.99 39.65 -2.50
N ILE A 878 31.81 39.19 -2.09
CA ILE A 878 30.54 39.47 -2.80
C ILE A 878 30.29 40.99 -2.93
N PRO A 879 30.37 41.82 -1.89
CA PRO A 879 30.11 43.24 -2.02
C PRO A 879 31.06 43.94 -3.03
N LYS A 880 32.29 43.45 -3.11
CA LYS A 880 33.26 43.93 -4.08
C LYS A 880 32.89 43.53 -5.51
N ILE A 881 32.40 42.27 -5.71
CA ILE A 881 31.93 41.79 -7.02
C ILE A 881 30.75 42.63 -7.50
N ILE A 882 29.75 42.81 -6.65
CA ILE A 882 28.54 43.58 -6.95
C ILE A 882 28.85 45.04 -7.29
N ASN A 883 29.69 45.67 -6.49
CA ASN A 883 30.15 47.05 -6.73
C ASN A 883 30.90 47.16 -8.09
N LYS A 884 31.76 46.18 -8.41
CA LYS A 884 32.51 46.16 -9.69
C LYS A 884 31.56 45.98 -10.86
N ILE A 885 30.57 45.11 -10.79
CA ILE A 885 29.57 44.92 -11.86
C ILE A 885 28.72 46.19 -12.05
N ASN A 886 28.18 46.75 -10.97
CA ASN A 886 27.26 47.90 -11.05
C ASN A 886 27.93 49.19 -11.53
N LYS A 887 29.21 49.36 -11.26
CA LYS A 887 29.96 50.54 -11.69
C LYS A 887 30.72 50.32 -13.01
N HIS A 888 30.58 49.18 -13.65
CA HIS A 888 31.36 48.86 -14.83
C HIS A 888 30.88 49.63 -16.07
N SER A 889 31.84 50.24 -16.80
CA SER A 889 31.55 51.07 -18.00
C SER A 889 30.89 50.29 -19.14
N GLU A 890 31.06 48.99 -19.19
CA GLU A 890 30.46 48.08 -20.19
C GLU A 890 29.12 47.45 -19.75
N LEU A 891 28.63 47.80 -18.58
CA LEU A 891 27.33 47.28 -18.10
C LEU A 891 26.21 47.60 -19.08
N ASN A 892 25.39 46.63 -19.43
CA ASN A 892 24.34 46.62 -20.43
C ASN A 892 24.81 46.91 -21.89
N LYS A 893 26.09 46.94 -22.16
CA LYS A 893 26.71 47.06 -23.48
C LYS A 893 27.37 45.73 -23.90
N ARG A 894 28.39 45.30 -23.19
CA ARG A 894 29.11 44.03 -23.37
C ARG A 894 29.19 43.21 -22.11
N LEU A 895 28.94 43.77 -20.93
CA LEU A 895 28.74 43.08 -19.66
C LEU A 895 27.25 43.11 -19.32
N PHE A 896 26.67 41.97 -19.09
CA PHE A 896 25.26 41.80 -18.68
C PHE A 896 25.20 41.01 -17.39
N TRP A 897 24.42 41.51 -16.43
CA TRP A 897 24.06 40.79 -15.24
C TRP A 897 22.57 40.57 -15.18
N LEU A 898 22.16 39.28 -15.18
CA LEU A 898 20.78 38.85 -15.15
C LEU A 898 20.51 38.23 -13.77
N ASP A 899 19.96 39.04 -12.87
CA ASP A 899 19.66 38.63 -11.50
C ASP A 899 18.33 37.91 -11.40
N GLY A 900 18.33 36.70 -10.93
CA GLY A 900 17.11 35.92 -10.58
C GLY A 900 16.15 35.70 -11.74
N ILE A 901 16.64 35.35 -12.93
CA ILE A 901 15.78 35.06 -14.10
C ILE A 901 15.05 33.74 -14.00
N SER A 902 13.93 33.64 -14.73
CA SER A 902 13.15 32.41 -14.84
C SER A 902 13.91 31.29 -15.57
N ASP A 903 13.53 30.05 -15.34
CA ASP A 903 14.12 28.89 -16.02
C ASP A 903 13.89 28.95 -17.53
N GLU A 904 12.72 29.41 -17.99
CA GLU A 904 12.42 29.65 -19.39
C GLU A 904 13.38 30.69 -20.01
N TYR A 905 13.66 31.79 -19.29
CA TYR A 905 14.58 32.78 -19.76
C TYR A 905 16.03 32.26 -19.74
N LEU A 906 16.42 31.52 -18.72
CA LEU A 906 17.72 30.88 -18.61
C LEU A 906 17.99 29.91 -19.78
N GLU A 907 17.02 29.09 -20.17
CA GLU A 907 17.09 28.22 -21.35
C GLU A 907 17.39 29.00 -22.63
N LYS A 908 16.70 30.15 -22.81
CA LYS A 908 16.94 31.02 -23.95
C LYS A 908 18.31 31.67 -23.90
N VAL A 909 18.81 32.03 -22.71
CA VAL A 909 20.17 32.56 -22.53
C VAL A 909 21.20 31.51 -22.88
N TYR A 910 21.04 30.24 -22.42
CA TYR A 910 21.92 29.15 -22.83
C TYR A 910 21.97 28.96 -24.35
N SER A 911 20.80 28.91 -24.99
CA SER A 911 20.70 28.70 -26.44
C SER A 911 21.21 29.89 -27.28
N SER A 912 21.29 31.10 -26.69
CA SER A 912 21.82 32.31 -27.34
C SER A 912 23.28 32.56 -27.00
N SER A 913 23.92 31.71 -26.21
CA SER A 913 25.32 31.88 -25.78
C SER A 913 26.25 31.01 -26.64
N THR A 914 27.48 31.50 -26.84
CA THR A 914 28.50 30.81 -27.64
C THR A 914 29.26 29.78 -26.80
N CYS A 915 29.53 30.09 -25.54
CA CYS A 915 30.36 29.28 -24.64
C CYS A 915 29.96 29.52 -23.19
N LEU A 916 30.02 28.49 -22.36
CA LEU A 916 29.89 28.56 -20.90
C LEU A 916 31.26 28.71 -20.25
N ILE A 917 31.38 29.62 -19.28
CA ILE A 917 32.56 29.80 -18.46
C ILE A 917 32.29 29.19 -17.09
N ALA A 918 33.11 28.23 -16.69
CA ALA A 918 33.15 27.66 -15.35
C ALA A 918 34.55 28.01 -14.75
N ALA A 919 34.63 29.13 -14.05
CA ALA A 919 35.88 29.65 -13.47
C ALA A 919 35.93 29.43 -11.96
N SER A 920 35.24 28.38 -11.46
CA SER A 920 35.20 28.09 -10.03
C SER A 920 36.55 27.67 -9.48
N GLU A 921 36.86 28.11 -8.25
CA GLU A 921 38.03 27.73 -7.48
C GLU A 921 37.62 26.67 -6.45
N GLY A 922 38.31 25.51 -6.44
CA GLY A 922 38.07 24.46 -5.46
C GLY A 922 36.94 23.50 -5.75
N GLU A 923 36.45 23.44 -6.99
CA GLU A 923 35.41 22.44 -7.42
C GLU A 923 36.08 21.19 -8.00
#